data_b8775275381fbde49479de711ce4eb29
#
_entry.id   b8775275381fbde49479de711ce4eb29
#
_cell.length_a   1.000
_cell.length_b   1.000
_cell.length_c   1.000
_cell.angle_alpha   90.00
_cell.angle_beta   90.00
_cell.angle_gamma   90.00
#
_symmetry.space_group_name_H-M   'P 1'
#
loop_
_entity.id
_entity.type
_entity.pdbx_description
1 polymer ?
#
loop_
_entity_poly.entity_id
_entity_poly.type
_entity_poly.pdbx_seq_one_letter_code
_entity_poly.pdbx_strand_id
1 'polypeptide(L)'
;MSTADTDTRTRWAWWDNFKKIVSDIFNVALLIATPFVPGLGELMMAYTVYQLTYDVIEGIVDLAEGLGLEAAEHVVSVVTDVIQLAAFAAGAEIAGAFKFKLSPLIEGMKPVQLPDGRDTLWHPDHAPYEQRTIDLPKDAKPDATGVHAYDGKEILRAQDKHYELTRDTPSGTTRLRHPERTEAYQPHVTLNGAGAYVLEGEQPRTWDDATLLRRIGPAVADLSDAQLETARRISGTDPAELRGMYVENLRPPTLLTDTIKRLDIDSDIRSFIDSLSSDDPLVYGKADPVTQLQILTAHGMWPEKASMRIIDVTHKTIWEHTGKEASAGQKLIVQLQDRQLFNGELLKIVMQTLDENGTAIILDVPADVLPASLDARVRALRKRIVAVTENGRGKLFNEDYASREVFENESLAPLIRAAFPDIPAQGIDNLLATATHAERAIMLAESRLPLRLKRIARELQLETRTARAHEGFYRRSLASVDTERLTLNALRLYSNALEGVRIELRNAGFDGELACQVGPEDAATVRILVKGSNGRYEVHDAQGTRLYAPTDLYQSVLQALPDEQLKTLGLRRSEGNRFKQWVIARTATPAERRIVLDDRGRVPECPREDLLLLRGPKQSRHGANLTSRVEDLYPHFNQREVRQFVQSLSTRDDPIATLMHLETELDDLRVRLRRWQWDQPDYPISDPRNFVGGGGQHIADQLIECFKRKAKFLDKRSAHLDEGYTLDLSTDLLPSDLVRWWKKLPDLGKYLEQITALNIDNCRFNVGTKGLLKDFRQLRHLSARHCQLTRLPEGIGNMHMLETLRLSDNLIELTAADVERLRNLTRLENLWLDGCPLGRSVNVERMPRLKILSLNNTGINGWPEGIFKKRRPRGFFLDMQANPISRIPQVTAGPDQALLVA
;
A
#
# COMPACT_ATOMS: atom_id res chain seq x y z
N MET A 1 35.93 -6.92 25.53
CA MET A 1 36.11 -7.30 24.12
C MET A 1 35.81 -6.06 23.32
N SER A 2 36.75 -5.55 22.55
CA SER A 2 36.55 -4.30 21.79
C SER A 2 35.66 -4.54 20.58
N THR A 3 34.95 -3.51 20.16
CA THR A 3 34.09 -3.52 18.92
C THR A 3 34.89 -3.97 17.70
N ALA A 4 36.20 -3.72 17.66
CA ALA A 4 37.08 -4.17 16.60
C ALA A 4 37.21 -5.72 16.51
N ASP A 5 37.15 -6.45 17.64
CA ASP A 5 37.21 -7.92 17.68
C ASP A 5 35.91 -8.57 17.14
N THR A 6 34.77 -7.91 17.35
CA THR A 6 33.49 -8.40 16.83
C THR A 6 33.38 -8.15 15.33
N ASP A 7 33.86 -7.02 14.85
CA ASP A 7 33.90 -6.67 13.42
C ASP A 7 34.83 -7.61 12.64
N THR A 8 35.98 -7.94 13.22
CA THR A 8 36.93 -8.89 12.61
C THR A 8 36.33 -10.30 12.50
N ARG A 9 35.61 -10.78 13.53
CA ARG A 9 34.96 -12.11 13.51
C ARG A 9 33.81 -12.19 12.51
N THR A 10 33.04 -11.15 12.36
CA THR A 10 31.95 -11.06 11.38
C THR A 10 32.50 -11.03 9.96
N ARG A 11 33.61 -10.33 9.71
CA ARG A 11 34.35 -10.33 8.45
C ARG A 11 34.89 -11.72 8.10
N TRP A 12 35.48 -12.44 9.07
CA TRP A 12 36.01 -13.80 8.83
C TRP A 12 34.91 -14.82 8.55
N ALA A 13 33.77 -14.75 9.25
CA ALA A 13 32.64 -15.63 8.98
C ALA A 13 32.02 -15.38 7.60
N TRP A 14 31.93 -14.13 7.18
CA TRP A 14 31.50 -13.75 5.84
C TRP A 14 32.49 -14.27 4.77
N TRP A 15 33.77 -14.13 5.03
CA TRP A 15 34.85 -14.60 4.16
C TRP A 15 34.87 -16.12 3.96
N ASP A 16 34.67 -16.87 5.03
CA ASP A 16 34.61 -18.35 4.94
C ASP A 16 33.35 -18.82 4.20
N ASN A 17 32.24 -18.13 4.35
CA ASN A 17 31.04 -18.39 3.57
C ASN A 17 31.27 -18.06 2.08
N PHE A 18 31.91 -16.96 1.76
CA PHE A 18 32.22 -16.56 0.40
C PHE A 18 33.14 -17.58 -0.31
N LYS A 19 34.22 -18.01 0.35
CA LYS A 19 35.09 -19.09 -0.16
C LYS A 19 34.33 -20.37 -0.47
N LYS A 20 33.41 -20.75 0.42
CA LYS A 20 32.58 -21.93 0.23
C LYS A 20 31.68 -21.81 -1.00
N ILE A 21 31.08 -20.67 -1.19
CA ILE A 21 30.20 -20.36 -2.34
C ILE A 21 30.98 -20.42 -3.65
N VAL A 22 32.16 -19.79 -3.69
CA VAL A 22 33.03 -19.81 -4.87
C VAL A 22 33.52 -21.24 -5.18
N SER A 23 33.87 -22.00 -4.14
CA SER A 23 34.25 -23.43 -4.29
C SER A 23 33.08 -24.27 -4.80
N ASP A 24 31.86 -24.02 -4.33
CA ASP A 24 30.67 -24.77 -4.77
C ASP A 24 30.31 -24.43 -6.24
N ILE A 25 30.43 -23.17 -6.64
CA ILE A 25 30.23 -22.72 -8.05
C ILE A 25 31.29 -23.39 -8.94
N PHE A 26 32.54 -23.41 -8.49
CA PHE A 26 33.65 -24.02 -9.22
C PHE A 26 33.47 -25.54 -9.39
N ASN A 27 33.10 -26.26 -8.33
CA ASN A 27 32.82 -27.67 -8.35
C ASN A 27 31.66 -28.04 -9.28
N VAL A 28 30.63 -27.23 -9.34
CA VAL A 28 29.48 -27.38 -10.25
C VAL A 28 29.93 -27.18 -11.70
N ALA A 29 30.74 -26.14 -11.98
CA ALA A 29 31.26 -25.87 -13.30
C ALA A 29 32.15 -27.05 -13.80
N LEU A 30 32.96 -27.62 -12.92
CA LEU A 30 33.82 -28.81 -13.20
C LEU A 30 32.98 -30.06 -13.47
N LEU A 31 31.89 -30.27 -12.73
CA LEU A 31 30.97 -31.41 -12.90
C LEU A 31 30.19 -31.35 -14.22
N ILE A 32 29.85 -30.14 -14.67
CA ILE A 32 29.15 -29.93 -15.96
C ILE A 32 30.11 -30.09 -17.14
N ALA A 33 31.35 -29.70 -16.97
CA ALA A 33 32.35 -29.71 -18.05
C ALA A 33 32.91 -31.12 -18.35
N THR A 34 32.97 -32.01 -17.36
CA THR A 34 33.65 -33.32 -17.48
C THR A 34 32.98 -34.36 -18.38
N PRO A 35 31.69 -34.41 -18.65
CA PRO A 35 31.11 -35.49 -19.48
C PRO A 35 31.07 -35.23 -20.99
N PHE A 36 31.37 -34.05 -21.48
CA PHE A 36 30.92 -33.64 -22.83
C PHE A 36 31.98 -33.45 -23.91
N VAL A 37 33.28 -33.64 -23.67
CA VAL A 37 34.28 -33.34 -24.72
C VAL A 37 35.41 -34.35 -24.81
N PRO A 38 35.42 -35.22 -25.81
CA PRO A 38 36.61 -35.96 -26.20
C PRO A 38 37.43 -35.16 -27.24
N GLY A 39 38.66 -34.86 -26.95
CA GLY A 39 39.63 -34.36 -27.94
C GLY A 39 40.01 -32.88 -27.81
N LEU A 40 39.99 -32.11 -28.88
CA LEU A 40 40.47 -30.70 -28.94
C LEU A 40 39.80 -29.74 -27.92
N GLY A 41 38.64 -30.12 -27.36
CA GLY A 41 37.96 -29.35 -26.31
C GLY A 41 38.63 -29.42 -24.94
N GLU A 42 39.37 -30.45 -24.63
CA GLU A 42 40.02 -30.63 -23.31
C GLU A 42 41.07 -29.56 -23.03
N LEU A 43 41.86 -29.18 -24.03
CA LEU A 43 42.89 -28.14 -23.88
C LEU A 43 42.29 -26.73 -23.75
N MET A 44 41.22 -26.44 -24.50
CA MET A 44 40.51 -25.17 -24.43
C MET A 44 39.74 -25.05 -23.11
N MET A 45 39.17 -26.14 -22.63
CA MET A 45 38.45 -26.21 -21.37
C MET A 45 39.38 -26.10 -20.17
N ALA A 46 40.55 -26.77 -20.21
CA ALA A 46 41.59 -26.63 -19.20
C ALA A 46 42.13 -25.20 -19.10
N TYR A 47 42.23 -24.51 -20.22
CA TYR A 47 42.62 -23.08 -20.25
C TYR A 47 41.52 -22.17 -19.68
N THR A 48 40.28 -22.40 -20.04
CA THR A 48 39.14 -21.61 -19.52
C THR A 48 38.92 -21.83 -18.01
N VAL A 49 39.06 -23.09 -17.55
CA VAL A 49 39.01 -23.43 -16.12
C VAL A 49 40.18 -22.80 -15.36
N TYR A 50 41.37 -22.77 -15.96
CA TYR A 50 42.54 -22.10 -15.37
C TYR A 50 42.32 -20.57 -15.25
N GLN A 51 41.83 -19.92 -16.31
CA GLN A 51 41.47 -18.49 -16.29
C GLN A 51 40.42 -18.19 -15.26
N LEU A 52 39.32 -18.93 -15.25
CA LEU A 52 38.23 -18.79 -14.25
C LEU A 52 38.77 -18.98 -12.82
N THR A 53 39.70 -19.93 -12.60
CA THR A 53 40.30 -20.16 -11.29
C THR A 53 41.20 -18.98 -10.90
N TYR A 54 41.95 -18.44 -11.86
CA TYR A 54 42.84 -17.31 -11.66
C TYR A 54 42.04 -16.04 -11.29
N ASP A 55 41.01 -15.72 -12.07
CA ASP A 55 40.13 -14.57 -11.84
C ASP A 55 39.42 -14.66 -10.49
N VAL A 56 38.97 -15.87 -10.09
CA VAL A 56 38.38 -16.10 -8.76
C VAL A 56 39.38 -15.90 -7.65
N ILE A 57 40.62 -16.41 -7.80
CA ILE A 57 41.65 -16.25 -6.79
C ILE A 57 42.10 -14.79 -6.69
N GLU A 58 42.23 -14.08 -7.80
CA GLU A 58 42.60 -12.68 -7.83
C GLU A 58 41.50 -11.83 -7.18
N GLY A 59 40.23 -12.02 -7.52
CA GLY A 59 39.08 -11.40 -6.88
C GLY A 59 38.96 -11.71 -5.38
N ILE A 60 39.38 -12.91 -4.96
CA ILE A 60 39.46 -13.29 -3.54
C ILE A 60 40.62 -12.55 -2.83
N VAL A 61 41.77 -12.40 -3.44
CA VAL A 61 42.90 -11.64 -2.87
C VAL A 61 42.54 -10.16 -2.70
N ASP A 62 41.90 -9.56 -3.72
CA ASP A 62 41.51 -8.18 -3.71
C ASP A 62 40.43 -7.88 -2.63
N LEU A 63 39.50 -8.81 -2.42
CA LEU A 63 38.53 -8.74 -1.30
C LEU A 63 39.23 -8.83 0.07
N ALA A 64 40.31 -9.67 0.18
CA ALA A 64 41.05 -9.83 1.42
C ALA A 64 41.90 -8.59 1.77
N GLU A 65 42.34 -7.85 0.76
CA GLU A 65 43.10 -6.62 0.91
C GLU A 65 42.21 -5.36 1.13
N GLY A 66 40.89 -5.52 1.10
CA GLY A 66 39.94 -4.42 1.29
C GLY A 66 39.62 -3.62 0.02
N LEU A 67 40.03 -4.10 -1.13
CA LEU A 67 39.77 -3.54 -2.48
C LEU A 67 38.42 -4.04 -3.04
N GLY A 68 37.37 -4.05 -2.23
CA GLY A 68 36.12 -4.77 -2.47
C GLY A 68 35.38 -4.52 -3.79
N LEU A 69 35.74 -3.49 -4.55
CA LEU A 69 35.08 -3.15 -5.83
C LEU A 69 35.60 -4.00 -7.00
N GLU A 70 36.94 -4.13 -7.14
CA GLU A 70 37.56 -4.91 -8.21
C GLU A 70 37.23 -6.39 -8.06
N ALA A 71 37.17 -6.88 -6.82
CA ALA A 71 36.80 -8.25 -6.54
C ALA A 71 35.35 -8.57 -6.92
N ALA A 72 34.44 -7.62 -6.78
CA ALA A 72 33.06 -7.82 -7.22
C ALA A 72 32.95 -7.93 -8.75
N GLU A 73 33.74 -7.15 -9.50
CA GLU A 73 33.80 -7.22 -10.97
C GLU A 73 34.38 -8.58 -11.44
N HIS A 74 35.41 -9.07 -10.78
CA HIS A 74 35.96 -10.40 -11.05
C HIS A 74 34.97 -11.52 -10.75
N VAL A 75 34.24 -11.45 -9.64
CA VAL A 75 33.18 -12.42 -9.31
C VAL A 75 32.03 -12.38 -10.33
N VAL A 76 31.65 -11.20 -10.82
CA VAL A 76 30.63 -11.06 -11.88
C VAL A 76 31.11 -11.65 -13.18
N SER A 77 32.36 -11.37 -13.56
CA SER A 77 32.99 -11.96 -14.76
C SER A 77 32.98 -13.47 -14.69
N VAL A 78 33.43 -14.04 -13.58
CA VAL A 78 33.47 -15.50 -13.35
C VAL A 78 32.07 -16.12 -13.39
N VAL A 79 31.08 -15.54 -12.73
CA VAL A 79 29.70 -16.04 -12.76
C VAL A 79 29.10 -15.95 -14.16
N THR A 80 29.41 -14.88 -14.89
CA THR A 80 28.95 -14.69 -16.27
C THR A 80 29.62 -15.73 -17.21
N ASP A 81 30.90 -15.96 -17.04
CA ASP A 81 31.66 -16.93 -17.83
C ASP A 81 31.23 -18.37 -17.53
N VAL A 82 30.94 -18.70 -16.26
CA VAL A 82 30.40 -20.02 -15.87
C VAL A 82 29.01 -20.23 -16.48
N ILE A 83 28.13 -19.21 -16.47
CA ILE A 83 26.80 -19.28 -17.10
C ILE A 83 26.95 -19.44 -18.63
N GLN A 84 27.87 -18.73 -19.26
CA GLN A 84 28.13 -18.84 -20.70
C GLN A 84 28.74 -20.21 -21.04
N LEU A 85 29.67 -20.72 -20.25
CA LEU A 85 30.26 -22.06 -20.42
C LEU A 85 29.22 -23.16 -20.25
N ALA A 86 28.35 -23.05 -19.23
CA ALA A 86 27.25 -23.98 -19.01
C ALA A 86 26.22 -23.93 -20.14
N ALA A 87 25.90 -22.75 -20.66
CA ALA A 87 25.01 -22.56 -21.80
C ALA A 87 25.60 -23.12 -23.11
N PHE A 88 26.92 -23.00 -23.29
CA PHE A 88 27.62 -23.50 -24.45
C PHE A 88 27.80 -25.04 -24.41
N ALA A 89 28.15 -25.60 -23.25
CA ALA A 89 28.36 -27.04 -23.06
C ALA A 89 27.05 -27.85 -23.09
N ALA A 90 25.94 -27.24 -22.74
CA ALA A 90 24.67 -27.92 -22.55
C ALA A 90 23.72 -27.88 -23.76
N GLY A 91 24.02 -27.10 -24.80
CA GLY A 91 23.00 -26.79 -25.79
C GLY A 91 21.80 -26.12 -25.09
N ALA A 92 20.99 -25.39 -25.81
CA ALA A 92 19.90 -24.56 -25.21
C ALA A 92 18.85 -25.33 -24.39
N GLU A 93 18.81 -26.64 -24.43
CA GLU A 93 17.83 -27.51 -23.75
C GLU A 93 18.18 -27.84 -22.29
N ILE A 94 19.46 -27.86 -21.93
CA ILE A 94 19.90 -28.24 -20.57
C ILE A 94 19.90 -27.06 -19.61
N ALA A 95 19.97 -25.84 -20.10
CA ALA A 95 19.89 -24.63 -19.27
C ALA A 95 18.55 -24.51 -18.49
N GLY A 96 17.47 -25.14 -18.97
CA GLY A 96 16.19 -25.19 -18.27
C GLY A 96 16.06 -26.25 -17.16
N ALA A 97 16.94 -27.28 -17.18
CA ALA A 97 16.85 -28.41 -16.25
C ALA A 97 17.68 -28.22 -14.97
N PHE A 98 18.72 -27.39 -15.03
CA PHE A 98 19.54 -27.06 -13.86
C PHE A 98 19.02 -25.82 -13.17
N LYS A 99 18.16 -25.97 -12.16
CA LYS A 99 17.94 -24.96 -11.14
C LYS A 99 19.18 -24.88 -10.27
N PHE A 100 20.12 -24.00 -10.64
CA PHE A 100 21.21 -23.63 -9.74
C PHE A 100 20.57 -23.00 -8.49
N LYS A 101 20.74 -23.63 -7.36
CA LYS A 101 20.46 -23.02 -6.08
C LYS A 101 21.64 -22.10 -5.78
N LEU A 102 21.58 -20.88 -6.30
CA LEU A 102 22.51 -19.84 -5.92
C LEU A 102 22.47 -19.68 -4.40
N SER A 103 23.62 -19.38 -3.79
CA SER A 103 23.62 -19.01 -2.39
C SER A 103 22.63 -17.83 -2.18
N PRO A 104 21.89 -17.79 -1.07
CA PRO A 104 20.99 -16.67 -0.76
C PRO A 104 21.68 -15.28 -0.85
N LEU A 105 22.99 -15.23 -0.63
CA LEU A 105 23.77 -14.01 -0.78
C LEU A 105 23.86 -13.57 -2.25
N ILE A 106 24.15 -14.49 -3.16
CA ILE A 106 24.27 -14.19 -4.60
C ILE A 106 22.89 -13.97 -5.23
N GLU A 107 21.88 -14.74 -4.80
CA GLU A 107 20.49 -14.54 -5.23
C GLU A 107 19.95 -13.14 -4.86
N GLY A 108 20.46 -12.55 -3.77
CA GLY A 108 20.11 -11.20 -3.31
C GLY A 108 20.86 -10.06 -4.00
N MET A 109 21.99 -10.36 -4.72
CA MET A 109 22.79 -9.31 -5.36
C MET A 109 22.08 -8.71 -6.58
N LYS A 110 22.22 -7.39 -6.76
CA LYS A 110 21.67 -6.64 -7.89
C LYS A 110 22.78 -5.98 -8.68
N PRO A 111 22.73 -6.02 -10.01
CA PRO A 111 23.64 -5.23 -10.84
C PRO A 111 23.28 -3.75 -10.70
N VAL A 112 24.26 -2.94 -10.35
CA VAL A 112 24.13 -1.50 -10.13
C VAL A 112 25.26 -0.76 -10.82
N GLN A 113 25.03 0.54 -11.12
CA GLN A 113 26.05 1.42 -11.67
C GLN A 113 26.56 2.35 -10.58
N LEU A 114 27.87 2.44 -10.45
CA LEU A 114 28.53 3.36 -9.53
C LEU A 114 28.46 4.80 -10.05
N PRO A 115 28.72 5.81 -9.19
CA PRO A 115 28.74 7.22 -9.61
C PRO A 115 29.73 7.53 -10.74
N ASP A 116 30.80 6.75 -10.88
CA ASP A 116 31.80 6.88 -11.94
C ASP A 116 31.43 6.16 -13.26
N GLY A 117 30.26 5.53 -13.30
CA GLY A 117 29.72 4.86 -14.49
C GLY A 117 30.11 3.38 -14.62
N ARG A 118 30.89 2.82 -13.70
CA ARG A 118 31.23 1.37 -13.69
C ARG A 118 30.04 0.54 -13.21
N ASP A 119 29.83 -0.62 -13.83
CA ASP A 119 28.83 -1.59 -13.39
C ASP A 119 29.42 -2.49 -12.30
N THR A 120 28.65 -2.75 -11.24
CA THR A 120 29.05 -3.64 -10.14
C THR A 120 27.85 -4.41 -9.59
N LEU A 121 28.09 -5.38 -8.71
CA LEU A 121 27.04 -6.03 -7.93
C LEU A 121 26.94 -5.41 -6.56
N TRP A 122 25.71 -5.12 -6.14
CA TRP A 122 25.41 -4.61 -4.83
C TRP A 122 24.44 -5.55 -4.09
N HIS A 123 24.75 -5.89 -2.86
CA HIS A 123 23.84 -6.58 -1.95
C HIS A 123 22.98 -5.53 -1.25
N PRO A 124 21.63 -5.66 -1.22
CA PRO A 124 20.73 -4.70 -0.58
C PRO A 124 20.86 -4.70 0.95
N ASP A 125 22.02 -4.34 1.45
CA ASP A 125 22.29 -4.10 2.86
C ASP A 125 22.58 -2.61 3.08
N HIS A 126 21.77 -1.98 3.93
CA HIS A 126 21.89 -0.55 4.24
C HIS A 126 22.73 -0.29 5.49
N ALA A 127 23.15 -1.32 6.24
CA ALA A 127 23.95 -1.15 7.46
C ALA A 127 25.26 -0.36 7.22
N PRO A 128 25.98 -0.51 6.11
CA PRO A 128 27.19 0.27 5.82
C PRO A 128 26.92 1.78 5.60
N TYR A 129 25.69 2.18 5.33
CA TYR A 129 25.30 3.57 5.08
C TYR A 129 24.84 4.30 6.34
N GLU A 130 24.80 3.61 7.48
CA GLU A 130 24.43 4.18 8.76
C GLU A 130 25.43 5.23 9.23
N GLN A 131 24.95 6.42 9.53
CA GLN A 131 25.73 7.55 10.06
C GLN A 131 25.84 7.45 11.58
N ARG A 132 26.73 6.61 12.08
CA ARG A 132 26.88 6.32 13.53
C ARG A 132 27.36 7.49 14.38
N THR A 133 27.92 8.52 13.76
CA THR A 133 28.43 9.72 14.43
C THR A 133 27.36 10.79 14.64
N ILE A 134 26.17 10.62 14.08
CA ILE A 134 25.08 11.58 14.21
C ILE A 134 24.31 11.29 15.49
N ASP A 135 24.39 12.22 16.43
CA ASP A 135 23.59 12.21 17.66
C ASP A 135 22.39 13.17 17.49
N LEU A 136 21.36 12.70 16.79
CA LEU A 136 20.14 13.46 16.58
C LEU A 136 19.28 13.36 17.85
N PRO A 137 18.91 14.47 18.49
CA PRO A 137 18.04 14.45 19.66
C PRO A 137 16.76 13.63 19.41
N LYS A 138 16.28 12.90 20.42
CA LYS A 138 15.09 12.06 20.30
C LYS A 138 13.83 12.87 19.97
N ASP A 139 13.79 14.10 20.46
CA ASP A 139 12.72 15.09 20.27
C ASP A 139 12.92 15.97 19.02
N ALA A 140 13.99 15.76 18.24
CA ALA A 140 14.17 16.47 16.98
C ALA A 140 13.03 16.13 16.02
N LYS A 141 12.31 17.17 15.59
CA LYS A 141 11.21 17.03 14.65
C LYS A 141 11.72 17.08 13.20
N PRO A 142 11.33 16.12 12.37
CA PRO A 142 11.62 16.18 10.93
C PRO A 142 10.72 17.23 10.26
N ASP A 143 11.05 17.55 9.02
CA ASP A 143 10.17 18.31 8.14
C ASP A 143 8.94 17.48 7.70
N ALA A 144 8.05 18.09 6.88
CA ALA A 144 6.86 17.42 6.38
C ALA A 144 7.17 16.18 5.51
N THR A 145 8.38 16.08 4.98
CA THR A 145 8.84 14.94 4.16
C THR A 145 9.51 13.83 4.98
N GLY A 146 9.57 13.99 6.31
CA GLY A 146 10.18 13.02 7.22
C GLY A 146 11.70 13.13 7.33
N VAL A 147 12.29 14.21 6.81
CA VAL A 147 13.73 14.43 6.79
C VAL A 147 14.14 15.43 7.87
N HIS A 148 15.22 15.14 8.58
CA HIS A 148 15.80 16.03 9.59
C HIS A 148 16.94 16.84 8.98
N ALA A 149 16.98 18.12 9.29
CA ALA A 149 18.16 18.95 9.01
C ALA A 149 19.13 18.88 10.21
N TYR A 150 20.35 18.42 9.96
CA TYR A 150 21.40 18.31 10.99
C TYR A 150 22.76 18.70 10.40
N ASP A 151 23.41 19.72 10.94
CA ASP A 151 24.72 20.21 10.49
C ASP A 151 24.82 20.42 8.97
N GLY A 152 23.78 21.04 8.38
CA GLY A 152 23.70 21.29 6.94
C GLY A 152 23.46 20.06 6.07
N LYS A 153 23.18 18.90 6.66
CA LYS A 153 22.88 17.64 6.00
C LYS A 153 21.40 17.29 6.13
N GLU A 154 20.88 16.56 5.14
CA GLU A 154 19.56 15.94 5.19
C GLU A 154 19.68 14.54 5.77
N ILE A 155 19.01 14.25 6.89
CA ILE A 155 19.10 12.99 7.60
C ILE A 155 17.74 12.31 7.65
N LEU A 156 17.66 11.09 7.13
CA LEU A 156 16.53 10.20 7.31
C LEU A 156 16.74 9.35 8.56
N ARG A 157 15.79 9.44 9.51
CA ARG A 157 15.74 8.49 10.63
C ARG A 157 14.88 7.31 10.21
N ALA A 158 15.51 6.16 9.98
CA ALA A 158 14.84 4.91 9.64
C ALA A 158 14.93 3.95 10.83
N GLN A 159 13.83 3.78 11.55
CA GLN A 159 13.82 3.11 12.86
C GLN A 159 14.78 3.81 13.83
N ASP A 160 15.80 3.11 14.36
CA ASP A 160 16.79 3.68 15.27
C ASP A 160 18.11 4.07 14.56
N LYS A 161 18.13 4.08 13.22
CA LYS A 161 19.31 4.36 12.41
C LYS A 161 19.18 5.67 11.69
N HIS A 162 20.31 6.34 11.47
CA HIS A 162 20.39 7.61 10.77
C HIS A 162 21.11 7.42 9.44
N TYR A 163 20.53 7.96 8.37
CA TYR A 163 21.08 7.90 7.02
C TYR A 163 21.18 9.29 6.42
N GLU A 164 22.34 9.65 5.90
CA GLU A 164 22.52 10.90 5.16
C GLU A 164 21.92 10.74 3.75
N LEU A 165 21.07 11.69 3.36
CA LEU A 165 20.47 11.76 2.05
C LEU A 165 21.26 12.68 1.12
N THR A 166 21.34 12.29 -0.15
CA THR A 166 21.80 13.16 -1.24
C THR A 166 20.71 13.25 -2.30
N ARG A 167 20.51 14.44 -2.83
CA ARG A 167 19.57 14.65 -3.94
C ARG A 167 20.37 14.92 -5.21
N ASP A 168 20.17 14.08 -6.20
CA ASP A 168 20.71 14.32 -7.53
C ASP A 168 19.86 15.40 -8.22
N THR A 169 20.45 16.57 -8.40
CA THR A 169 19.78 17.76 -8.96
C THR A 169 19.22 17.59 -10.37
N PRO A 170 19.86 16.82 -11.30
CA PRO A 170 19.27 16.60 -12.62
C PRO A 170 18.09 15.62 -12.64
N SER A 171 18.13 14.59 -11.80
CA SER A 171 17.12 13.50 -11.81
C SER A 171 16.04 13.66 -10.73
N GLY A 172 16.27 14.51 -9.73
CA GLY A 172 15.41 14.66 -8.54
C GLY A 172 15.36 13.39 -7.67
N THR A 173 16.27 12.44 -7.89
CA THR A 173 16.32 11.19 -7.13
C THR A 173 17.02 11.38 -5.80
N THR A 174 16.45 10.81 -4.75
CA THR A 174 17.07 10.79 -3.41
C THR A 174 17.82 9.48 -3.22
N ARG A 175 19.03 9.56 -2.67
CA ARG A 175 19.92 8.41 -2.48
C ARG A 175 20.55 8.44 -1.08
N LEU A 176 20.95 7.27 -0.57
CA LEU A 176 21.75 7.16 0.64
C LEU A 176 23.22 7.45 0.35
N ARG A 177 23.86 8.25 1.20
CA ARG A 177 25.29 8.51 1.11
C ARG A 177 26.06 7.61 2.07
N HIS A 178 27.13 6.99 1.56
CA HIS A 178 28.03 6.20 2.40
C HIS A 178 28.86 7.14 3.29
N PRO A 179 29.02 6.87 4.61
CA PRO A 179 29.71 7.77 5.54
C PRO A 179 31.19 8.01 5.20
N GLU A 180 31.89 7.02 4.69
CA GLU A 180 33.34 7.06 4.48
C GLU A 180 33.74 7.02 2.99
N ARG A 181 32.96 6.38 2.13
CA ARG A 181 33.29 6.14 0.70
C ARG A 181 32.36 6.94 -0.21
N THR A 182 32.88 7.99 -0.82
CA THR A 182 32.15 8.85 -1.76
C THR A 182 31.84 8.18 -3.09
N GLU A 183 32.68 7.22 -3.50
CA GLU A 183 32.56 6.43 -4.73
C GLU A 183 31.68 5.21 -4.57
N ALA A 184 31.24 4.86 -3.35
CA ALA A 184 30.34 3.73 -3.13
C ALA A 184 29.01 3.93 -3.85
N TYR A 185 28.40 2.80 -4.24
CA TYR A 185 27.03 2.83 -4.73
C TYR A 185 26.11 3.59 -3.77
N GLN A 186 25.23 4.41 -4.32
CA GLN A 186 24.29 5.22 -3.55
C GLN A 186 22.88 4.66 -3.75
N PRO A 187 22.38 3.80 -2.83
CA PRO A 187 21.06 3.20 -2.93
C PRO A 187 19.95 4.25 -3.00
N HIS A 188 18.94 3.95 -3.81
CA HIS A 188 17.77 4.81 -3.93
C HIS A 188 16.92 4.82 -2.66
N VAL A 189 16.40 5.99 -2.33
CA VAL A 189 15.35 6.17 -1.33
C VAL A 189 14.12 6.77 -2.00
N THR A 190 13.04 6.06 -1.94
CA THR A 190 11.75 6.57 -2.43
C THR A 190 11.05 7.26 -1.27
N LEU A 191 10.87 8.56 -1.36
CA LEU A 191 10.10 9.37 -0.41
C LEU A 191 8.76 9.73 -1.03
N ASN A 192 7.67 9.59 -0.30
CA ASN A 192 6.33 9.94 -0.81
C ASN A 192 5.93 11.41 -0.57
N GLY A 193 6.86 12.23 -0.06
CA GLY A 193 6.61 13.64 0.25
C GLY A 193 5.68 13.90 1.45
N ALA A 194 5.28 12.87 2.17
CA ALA A 194 4.46 12.93 3.39
C ALA A 194 5.10 12.14 4.55
N GLY A 195 6.40 11.86 4.46
CA GLY A 195 7.19 11.23 5.50
C GLY A 195 7.36 9.71 5.38
N ALA A 196 6.62 9.04 4.51
CA ALA A 196 6.82 7.62 4.25
C ALA A 196 8.00 7.42 3.30
N TYR A 197 8.75 6.34 3.52
CA TYR A 197 9.92 6.02 2.73
C TYR A 197 10.05 4.52 2.46
N VAL A 198 10.71 4.19 1.36
CA VAL A 198 11.12 2.84 0.99
C VAL A 198 12.58 2.88 0.57
N LEU A 199 13.40 2.03 1.17
CA LEU A 199 14.81 1.88 0.80
C LEU A 199 14.93 0.90 -0.38
N GLU A 200 15.92 1.11 -1.22
CA GLU A 200 16.15 0.22 -2.36
C GLU A 200 16.35 -1.23 -1.92
N GLY A 201 15.66 -2.15 -2.54
CA GLY A 201 15.69 -3.57 -2.19
C GLY A 201 14.62 -4.00 -1.22
N GLU A 202 13.99 -3.10 -0.49
CA GLU A 202 12.84 -3.43 0.33
C GLU A 202 11.62 -3.78 -0.53
N GLN A 203 10.82 -4.71 -0.01
CA GLN A 203 9.63 -5.20 -0.71
C GLN A 203 8.37 -4.91 0.12
N PRO A 204 7.73 -3.74 -0.03
CA PRO A 204 6.55 -3.37 0.75
C PRO A 204 5.40 -4.38 0.67
N ARG A 205 5.35 -5.17 -0.38
CA ARG A 205 4.35 -6.24 -0.54
C ARG A 205 4.46 -7.35 0.50
N THR A 206 5.66 -7.56 1.05
CA THR A 206 5.94 -8.59 2.05
C THR A 206 5.89 -8.06 3.49
N TRP A 207 5.72 -6.74 3.67
CA TRP A 207 5.67 -6.15 4.99
C TRP A 207 4.41 -6.57 5.74
N ASP A 208 4.57 -6.81 7.02
CA ASP A 208 3.45 -7.01 7.92
C ASP A 208 2.69 -5.69 8.19
N ASP A 209 1.51 -5.80 8.76
CA ASP A 209 0.63 -4.66 8.99
C ASP A 209 1.24 -3.64 9.96
N ALA A 210 2.04 -4.10 10.94
CA ALA A 210 2.72 -3.21 11.88
C ALA A 210 3.80 -2.38 11.17
N THR A 211 4.63 -2.99 10.33
CA THR A 211 5.63 -2.30 9.52
C THR A 211 4.98 -1.30 8.56
N LEU A 212 3.87 -1.68 7.89
CA LEU A 212 3.14 -0.78 7.01
C LEU A 212 2.67 0.49 7.73
N LEU A 213 2.16 0.35 8.96
CA LEU A 213 1.68 1.47 9.74
C LEU A 213 2.82 2.31 10.34
N ARG A 214 3.90 1.69 10.78
CA ARG A 214 5.07 2.37 11.35
C ARG A 214 5.83 3.25 10.37
N ARG A 215 5.81 2.89 9.10
CA ARG A 215 6.52 3.57 8.02
C ARG A 215 5.73 4.69 7.35
N ILE A 216 4.53 5.02 7.81
CA ILE A 216 3.68 6.09 7.21
C ILE A 216 4.35 7.46 7.29
N GLY A 217 5.15 7.70 8.32
CA GLY A 217 5.87 8.96 8.48
C GLY A 217 6.00 9.42 9.93
N PRO A 218 6.44 10.67 10.16
CA PRO A 218 6.69 11.18 11.50
C PRO A 218 5.46 11.22 12.41
N ALA A 219 4.27 11.37 11.85
CA ALA A 219 3.01 11.46 12.60
C ALA A 219 2.70 10.21 13.44
N VAL A 220 3.38 9.09 13.19
CA VAL A 220 3.15 7.83 13.92
C VAL A 220 4.26 7.50 14.93
N ALA A 221 5.28 8.33 15.05
CA ALA A 221 6.47 8.03 15.85
C ALA A 221 6.15 7.75 17.33
N ASP A 222 5.26 8.56 17.94
CA ASP A 222 4.91 8.49 19.35
C ASP A 222 3.73 7.55 19.65
N LEU A 223 3.10 6.96 18.63
CA LEU A 223 1.96 6.06 18.79
C LEU A 223 2.41 4.60 18.98
N SER A 224 1.74 3.86 19.87
CA SER A 224 1.93 2.42 20.00
C SER A 224 1.28 1.65 18.84
N ASP A 225 1.73 0.41 18.58
CA ASP A 225 1.14 -0.42 17.52
C ASP A 225 -0.36 -0.65 17.72
N ALA A 226 -0.81 -0.76 18.97
CA ALA A 226 -2.23 -0.87 19.29
C ALA A 226 -3.04 0.38 18.93
N GLN A 227 -2.44 1.57 19.10
CA GLN A 227 -3.05 2.83 18.68
C GLN A 227 -3.08 2.97 17.16
N LEU A 228 -2.03 2.56 16.48
CA LEU A 228 -1.96 2.55 15.00
C LEU A 228 -2.99 1.59 14.41
N GLU A 229 -3.10 0.37 14.94
CA GLU A 229 -4.12 -0.57 14.51
C GLU A 229 -5.55 -0.05 14.79
N THR A 230 -5.74 0.65 15.91
CA THR A 230 -7.01 1.33 16.21
C THR A 230 -7.31 2.42 15.17
N ALA A 231 -6.33 3.25 14.81
CA ALA A 231 -6.49 4.27 13.78
C ALA A 231 -6.84 3.64 12.41
N ARG A 232 -6.18 2.54 12.05
CA ARG A 232 -6.48 1.80 10.82
C ARG A 232 -7.92 1.28 10.80
N ARG A 233 -8.37 0.69 11.91
CA ARG A 233 -9.76 0.21 12.03
C ARG A 233 -10.78 1.34 11.97
N ILE A 234 -10.51 2.45 12.62
CA ILE A 234 -11.38 3.62 12.59
C ILE A 234 -11.50 4.18 11.17
N SER A 235 -10.38 4.41 10.50
CA SER A 235 -10.34 4.92 9.12
C SER A 235 -10.92 3.92 8.10
N GLY A 236 -10.94 2.63 8.43
CA GLY A 236 -11.32 1.57 7.51
C GLY A 236 -10.28 1.30 6.42
N THR A 237 -9.04 1.68 6.66
CA THR A 237 -7.93 1.46 5.71
C THR A 237 -7.55 -0.02 5.65
N ASP A 238 -7.51 -0.56 4.43
CA ASP A 238 -7.09 -1.94 4.20
C ASP A 238 -5.54 -2.03 4.17
N PRO A 239 -4.92 -3.07 4.76
CA PRO A 239 -3.48 -3.32 4.60
C PRO A 239 -3.01 -3.40 3.14
N ALA A 240 -3.85 -3.94 2.24
CA ALA A 240 -3.55 -3.95 0.80
C ALA A 240 -3.46 -2.53 0.22
N GLU A 241 -4.26 -1.61 0.74
CA GLU A 241 -4.21 -0.20 0.38
C GLU A 241 -2.90 0.44 0.81
N LEU A 242 -2.42 0.14 2.02
CA LEU A 242 -1.12 0.61 2.50
C LEU A 242 0.04 0.02 1.67
N ARG A 243 -0.01 -1.28 1.33
CA ARG A 243 0.99 -1.88 0.43
C ARG A 243 1.02 -1.17 -0.92
N GLY A 244 -0.17 -0.88 -1.49
CA GLY A 244 -0.30 -0.10 -2.73
C GLY A 244 0.29 1.31 -2.60
N MET A 245 0.09 1.98 -1.47
CA MET A 245 0.68 3.29 -1.19
C MET A 245 2.21 3.28 -1.33
N TYR A 246 2.89 2.31 -0.71
CA TYR A 246 4.35 2.21 -0.79
C TYR A 246 4.85 1.80 -2.18
N VAL A 247 4.17 0.84 -2.82
CA VAL A 247 4.55 0.35 -4.15
C VAL A 247 4.38 1.43 -5.22
N GLU A 248 3.34 2.24 -5.10
CA GLU A 248 3.00 3.29 -6.07
C GLU A 248 3.50 4.68 -5.64
N ASN A 249 4.22 4.77 -4.53
CA ASN A 249 4.72 6.02 -3.93
C ASN A 249 3.62 7.07 -3.76
N LEU A 250 2.48 6.67 -3.21
CA LEU A 250 1.35 7.55 -2.95
C LEU A 250 1.43 8.13 -1.54
N ARG A 251 0.73 9.25 -1.32
CA ARG A 251 0.52 9.78 0.04
C ARG A 251 -0.33 8.83 0.86
N PRO A 252 -0.21 8.86 2.21
CA PRO A 252 -1.05 8.05 3.07
C PRO A 252 -2.53 8.33 2.86
N PRO A 253 -3.42 7.33 3.07
CA PRO A 253 -4.85 7.51 2.95
C PRO A 253 -5.36 8.65 3.84
N THR A 254 -6.13 9.58 3.28
CA THR A 254 -6.61 10.79 3.95
C THR A 254 -7.32 10.52 5.27
N LEU A 255 -8.19 9.51 5.30
CA LEU A 255 -8.94 9.18 6.53
C LEU A 255 -8.04 8.57 7.61
N LEU A 256 -6.98 7.85 7.22
CA LEU A 256 -6.02 7.32 8.19
C LEU A 256 -5.20 8.45 8.82
N THR A 257 -4.69 9.37 8.01
CA THR A 257 -3.93 10.53 8.53
C THR A 257 -4.80 11.46 9.37
N ASP A 258 -6.06 11.69 8.96
CA ASP A 258 -7.03 12.45 9.76
C ASP A 258 -7.30 11.77 11.09
N THR A 259 -7.54 10.45 11.09
CA THR A 259 -7.78 9.69 12.32
C THR A 259 -6.57 9.72 13.26
N ILE A 260 -5.35 9.52 12.72
CA ILE A 260 -4.11 9.61 13.50
C ILE A 260 -3.99 10.98 14.16
N LYS A 261 -4.12 12.06 13.39
CA LYS A 261 -4.10 13.45 13.87
C LYS A 261 -5.11 13.67 15.00
N ARG A 262 -6.34 13.21 14.83
CA ARG A 262 -7.41 13.37 15.82
C ARG A 262 -7.19 12.58 17.11
N LEU A 263 -6.67 11.33 16.97
CA LEU A 263 -6.29 10.52 18.13
C LEU A 263 -5.09 11.09 18.89
N ASP A 264 -4.14 11.70 18.19
CA ASP A 264 -2.99 12.39 18.76
C ASP A 264 -3.44 13.60 19.59
N ILE A 265 -4.27 14.49 19.01
CA ILE A 265 -4.84 15.64 19.74
C ILE A 265 -5.61 15.19 20.98
N ASP A 266 -6.43 14.15 20.88
CA ASP A 266 -7.18 13.61 22.03
C ASP A 266 -6.24 13.05 23.10
N SER A 267 -5.14 12.44 22.70
CA SER A 267 -4.10 11.93 23.59
C SER A 267 -3.31 13.05 24.27
N ASP A 268 -2.98 14.11 23.52
CA ASP A 268 -2.30 15.30 24.07
C ASP A 268 -3.15 15.98 25.14
N ILE A 269 -4.44 16.22 24.85
CA ILE A 269 -5.36 16.82 25.84
C ILE A 269 -5.52 15.94 27.08
N ARG A 270 -5.56 14.62 26.91
CA ARG A 270 -5.64 13.69 28.04
C ARG A 270 -4.36 13.71 28.88
N SER A 271 -3.22 13.60 28.21
CA SER A 271 -1.91 13.66 28.87
C SER A 271 -1.71 14.98 29.64
N PHE A 272 -2.20 16.08 29.07
CA PHE A 272 -2.19 17.38 29.74
C PHE A 272 -3.05 17.39 31.01
N ILE A 273 -4.30 16.86 30.94
CA ILE A 273 -5.20 16.74 32.09
C ILE A 273 -4.57 15.84 33.17
N ASP A 274 -4.06 14.68 32.79
CA ASP A 274 -3.46 13.70 33.68
C ASP A 274 -2.22 14.28 34.38
N SER A 275 -1.38 14.99 33.61
CA SER A 275 -0.19 15.66 34.14
C SER A 275 -0.56 16.72 35.18
N LEU A 276 -1.45 17.65 34.88
CA LEU A 276 -1.86 18.71 35.80
C LEU A 276 -2.67 18.19 37.01
N SER A 277 -3.30 17.04 36.90
CA SER A 277 -4.02 16.39 37.99
C SER A 277 -3.09 15.72 39.00
N SER A 278 -1.84 15.46 38.63
CA SER A 278 -0.82 14.85 39.52
C SER A 278 -0.37 15.84 40.60
N ASP A 279 -0.15 15.33 41.80
CA ASP A 279 0.49 16.11 42.88
C ASP A 279 2.02 16.07 42.84
N ASP A 280 2.62 15.25 41.98
CA ASP A 280 4.06 15.17 41.76
C ASP A 280 4.58 16.32 40.88
N PRO A 281 5.50 17.17 41.39
CA PRO A 281 6.08 18.27 40.61
C PRO A 281 6.82 17.84 39.35
N LEU A 282 7.39 16.65 39.33
CA LEU A 282 8.07 16.09 38.15
C LEU A 282 7.10 15.69 37.07
N VAL A 283 5.84 15.50 37.42
CA VAL A 283 4.75 15.13 36.46
C VAL A 283 4.03 16.41 36.01
N TYR A 284 3.50 17.20 36.91
CA TYR A 284 2.77 18.40 36.51
C TYR A 284 3.65 19.49 35.87
N GLY A 285 4.93 19.52 36.17
CA GLY A 285 5.89 20.42 35.52
C GLY A 285 6.11 20.11 34.02
N LYS A 286 5.74 18.92 33.56
CA LYS A 286 5.83 18.52 32.15
C LYS A 286 4.59 18.86 31.32
N ALA A 287 3.52 19.37 32.00
CA ALA A 287 2.33 19.76 31.26
C ALA A 287 2.66 20.88 30.26
N ASP A 288 2.16 20.74 29.03
CA ASP A 288 2.49 21.66 27.93
C ASP A 288 2.20 23.12 28.29
N PRO A 289 3.21 23.99 28.31
CA PRO A 289 3.03 25.40 28.70
C PRO A 289 2.22 26.20 27.69
N VAL A 290 2.23 25.83 26.39
CA VAL A 290 1.44 26.53 25.36
C VAL A 290 -0.04 26.31 25.62
N THR A 291 -0.44 25.09 25.90
CA THR A 291 -1.82 24.74 26.28
C THR A 291 -2.23 25.44 27.59
N GLN A 292 -1.32 25.50 28.58
CA GLN A 292 -1.59 26.28 29.82
C GLN A 292 -1.87 27.76 29.53
N LEU A 293 -1.05 28.39 28.67
CA LEU A 293 -1.25 29.79 28.28
C LEU A 293 -2.57 30.01 27.54
N GLN A 294 -2.93 29.12 26.63
CA GLN A 294 -4.19 29.17 25.90
C GLN A 294 -5.38 29.10 26.85
N ILE A 295 -5.38 28.17 27.80
CA ILE A 295 -6.46 28.03 28.77
C ILE A 295 -6.54 29.23 29.70
N LEU A 296 -5.41 29.71 30.20
CA LEU A 296 -5.37 30.88 31.08
C LEU A 296 -5.92 32.13 30.41
N THR A 297 -5.64 32.34 29.12
CA THR A 297 -5.93 33.60 28.44
C THR A 297 -7.18 33.58 27.57
N ALA A 298 -7.50 32.48 26.92
CA ALA A 298 -8.61 32.38 25.95
C ALA A 298 -9.95 31.93 26.56
N HIS A 299 -9.94 31.29 27.74
CA HIS A 299 -11.13 30.71 28.34
C HIS A 299 -11.72 31.53 29.49
N GLY A 300 -11.49 32.85 29.50
CA GLY A 300 -12.10 33.77 30.47
C GLY A 300 -11.58 33.67 31.91
N MET A 301 -10.47 32.99 32.09
CA MET A 301 -9.82 32.87 33.41
C MET A 301 -8.92 34.04 33.74
N TRP A 302 -8.38 34.73 32.73
CA TRP A 302 -7.41 35.81 32.94
C TRP A 302 -8.05 37.10 33.40
N PRO A 303 -7.51 37.77 34.44
CA PRO A 303 -8.03 39.05 34.91
C PRO A 303 -7.94 40.13 33.84
N GLU A 304 -9.04 40.87 33.60
CA GLU A 304 -9.12 41.86 32.51
C GLU A 304 -8.14 43.04 32.65
N LYS A 305 -7.66 43.30 33.86
CA LYS A 305 -6.69 44.37 34.15
C LYS A 305 -5.23 43.90 34.10
N ALA A 306 -4.97 42.59 33.98
CA ALA A 306 -3.63 42.02 33.94
C ALA A 306 -3.20 41.76 32.49
N SER A 307 -1.89 41.94 32.21
CA SER A 307 -1.24 41.52 30.98
C SER A 307 -0.19 40.48 31.31
N MET A 308 0.02 39.55 30.38
CA MET A 308 1.11 38.58 30.48
C MET A 308 2.10 38.81 29.35
N ARG A 309 3.37 38.81 29.67
CA ARG A 309 4.44 38.93 28.66
C ARG A 309 5.52 37.86 28.89
N ILE A 310 5.89 37.22 27.81
CA ILE A 310 6.98 36.25 27.80
C ILE A 310 8.15 36.84 27.02
N ILE A 311 9.34 36.82 27.63
CA ILE A 311 10.58 37.37 27.06
C ILE A 311 11.59 36.24 26.86
N ASP A 312 12.43 36.37 25.84
CA ASP A 312 13.59 35.50 25.68
C ASP A 312 14.74 35.93 26.58
N VAL A 313 15.86 35.23 26.50
CA VAL A 313 17.09 35.51 27.28
C VAL A 313 17.70 36.87 26.91
N THR A 314 17.31 37.45 25.77
CA THR A 314 17.76 38.80 25.31
C THR A 314 16.79 39.90 25.71
N HIS A 315 15.78 39.60 26.53
CA HIS A 315 14.70 40.49 26.93
C HIS A 315 13.78 40.96 25.80
N LYS A 316 13.79 40.29 24.63
CA LYS A 316 12.87 40.52 23.55
C LYS A 316 11.53 39.81 23.84
N THR A 317 10.42 40.52 23.67
CA THR A 317 9.09 39.92 23.83
C THR A 317 8.83 38.92 22.69
N ILE A 318 8.60 37.66 23.06
CA ILE A 318 8.25 36.58 22.14
C ILE A 318 6.79 36.28 22.13
N TRP A 319 6.04 36.62 23.23
CA TRP A 319 4.60 36.45 23.32
C TRP A 319 4.04 37.46 24.31
N GLU A 320 2.84 38.01 24.02
CA GLU A 320 2.15 38.95 24.91
C GLU A 320 0.63 38.76 24.82
N HIS A 321 -0.03 38.73 25.96
CA HIS A 321 -1.47 38.81 26.08
C HIS A 321 -1.83 40.08 26.87
N THR A 322 -2.70 40.90 26.31
CA THR A 322 -3.17 42.13 26.95
C THR A 322 -4.60 41.95 27.42
N GLY A 323 -4.85 42.18 28.71
CA GLY A 323 -6.20 42.14 29.28
C GLY A 323 -7.10 43.23 28.66
N LYS A 324 -8.39 42.96 28.54
CA LYS A 324 -9.36 43.80 27.83
C LYS A 324 -9.48 45.23 28.38
N GLU A 325 -9.32 45.40 29.71
CA GLU A 325 -9.41 46.70 30.41
C GLU A 325 -8.04 47.27 30.83
N ALA A 326 -6.96 46.73 30.34
CA ALA A 326 -5.60 47.20 30.68
C ALA A 326 -5.30 48.55 30.03
N SER A 327 -5.72 49.64 30.66
CA SER A 327 -5.32 51.00 30.25
C SER A 327 -3.85 51.32 30.56
N ALA A 328 -3.25 52.19 29.81
CA ALA A 328 -1.79 52.43 29.73
C ALA A 328 -1.06 52.87 31.03
N GLY A 329 -1.76 53.02 32.13
CA GLY A 329 -1.17 53.56 33.38
C GLY A 329 -1.08 52.61 34.58
N GLN A 330 -1.74 51.46 34.61
CA GLN A 330 -1.74 50.49 35.73
C GLN A 330 -1.83 49.04 35.23
N LYS A 331 -0.85 48.62 34.48
CA LYS A 331 -0.79 47.23 34.00
C LYS A 331 -0.04 46.35 35.00
N LEU A 332 -0.72 45.45 35.66
CA LEU A 332 -0.06 44.31 36.28
C LEU A 332 0.55 43.42 35.17
N ILE A 333 1.83 43.36 35.10
CA ILE A 333 2.53 42.57 34.08
C ILE A 333 3.12 41.33 34.73
N VAL A 334 2.63 40.16 34.36
CA VAL A 334 3.26 38.87 34.68
C VAL A 334 4.35 38.62 33.64
N GLN A 335 5.61 38.81 34.05
CA GLN A 335 6.77 38.66 33.15
C GLN A 335 7.50 37.34 33.44
N LEU A 336 7.67 36.52 32.37
CA LEU A 336 8.39 35.24 32.42
C LEU A 336 9.50 35.21 31.40
N GLN A 337 10.57 34.50 31.73
CA GLN A 337 11.55 34.08 30.74
C GLN A 337 11.10 32.77 30.08
N ASP A 338 11.46 32.56 28.82
CA ASP A 338 11.17 31.37 28.05
C ASP A 338 11.56 30.06 28.76
N ARG A 339 12.76 30.03 29.39
CA ARG A 339 13.23 28.88 30.17
C ARG A 339 12.31 28.53 31.35
N GLN A 340 11.62 29.50 31.92
CA GLN A 340 10.71 29.30 33.07
C GLN A 340 9.39 28.64 32.65
N LEU A 341 9.03 28.75 31.37
CA LEU A 341 7.90 28.02 30.82
C LEU A 341 8.15 26.51 30.84
N PHE A 342 9.35 26.09 30.43
CA PHE A 342 9.67 24.69 30.22
C PHE A 342 10.15 23.97 31.49
N ASN A 343 10.40 24.66 32.58
CA ASN A 343 10.76 24.04 33.87
C ASN A 343 9.59 23.94 34.86
N GLY A 344 8.33 24.23 34.40
CA GLY A 344 7.13 24.11 35.21
C GLY A 344 6.86 25.27 36.18
N GLU A 345 7.57 26.40 36.11
CA GLU A 345 7.42 27.55 37.01
C GLU A 345 6.26 28.47 36.62
N LEU A 346 5.64 28.31 35.42
CA LEU A 346 4.59 29.21 34.90
C LEU A 346 3.50 29.50 35.92
N LEU A 347 2.84 28.47 36.45
CA LEU A 347 1.71 28.67 37.38
C LEU A 347 2.14 29.28 38.73
N LYS A 348 3.33 28.96 39.16
CA LYS A 348 3.90 29.53 40.41
C LYS A 348 4.15 31.03 40.24
N ILE A 349 4.78 31.44 39.13
CA ILE A 349 5.04 32.87 38.85
C ILE A 349 3.75 33.64 38.66
N VAL A 350 2.75 33.05 37.95
CA VAL A 350 1.41 33.67 37.85
C VAL A 350 0.82 33.94 39.22
N MET A 351 0.85 32.94 40.14
CA MET A 351 0.32 33.10 41.49
C MET A 351 1.11 34.06 42.39
N GLN A 352 2.40 34.23 42.12
CA GLN A 352 3.27 35.17 42.87
C GLN A 352 3.09 36.63 42.44
N THR A 353 2.75 36.82 41.14
CA THR A 353 2.70 38.16 40.56
C THR A 353 1.31 38.81 40.65
N LEU A 354 0.26 38.00 40.62
CA LEU A 354 -1.10 38.49 40.72
C LEU A 354 -1.39 38.99 42.18
N ASP A 355 -2.14 40.12 42.30
CA ASP A 355 -2.70 40.58 43.56
C ASP A 355 -3.82 39.66 44.04
N GLU A 356 -4.37 39.92 45.22
CA GLU A 356 -5.43 39.11 45.82
C GLU A 356 -6.69 39.08 44.93
N ASN A 357 -7.06 40.21 44.31
CA ASN A 357 -8.20 40.28 43.41
C ASN A 357 -7.96 39.48 42.13
N GLY A 358 -6.79 39.62 41.49
CA GLY A 358 -6.39 38.81 40.35
C GLY A 358 -6.35 37.34 40.67
N THR A 359 -5.83 36.98 41.83
CA THR A 359 -5.80 35.61 42.36
C THR A 359 -7.20 35.06 42.58
N ALA A 360 -8.11 35.84 43.14
CA ALA A 360 -9.51 35.47 43.34
C ALA A 360 -10.24 35.19 41.99
N ILE A 361 -10.01 36.06 41.00
CA ILE A 361 -10.56 35.89 39.64
C ILE A 361 -10.04 34.62 38.98
N ILE A 362 -8.71 34.42 38.98
CA ILE A 362 -8.12 33.27 38.28
C ILE A 362 -8.43 31.93 38.96
N LEU A 363 -8.73 31.96 40.28
CA LEU A 363 -9.17 30.80 41.04
C LEU A 363 -10.70 30.62 41.07
N ASP A 364 -11.46 31.60 40.65
CA ASP A 364 -12.95 31.66 40.72
C ASP A 364 -13.49 31.43 42.13
N VAL A 365 -12.90 32.11 43.06
CA VAL A 365 -13.30 32.07 44.48
C VAL A 365 -13.35 33.51 45.03
N PRO A 366 -14.15 33.77 46.03
CA PRO A 366 -14.13 35.06 46.73
C PRO A 366 -12.77 35.33 47.37
N ALA A 367 -12.37 36.61 47.43
CA ALA A 367 -11.05 37.01 47.95
C ALA A 367 -10.81 36.64 49.42
N ASP A 368 -11.86 36.57 50.20
CA ASP A 368 -11.83 36.18 51.62
C ASP A 368 -11.64 34.65 51.84
N VAL A 369 -11.78 33.86 50.79
CA VAL A 369 -11.64 32.36 50.85
C VAL A 369 -10.36 31.89 50.17
N LEU A 370 -9.43 32.80 49.82
CA LEU A 370 -8.20 32.46 49.17
C LEU A 370 -7.31 31.49 49.99
N PRO A 371 -6.70 30.47 49.37
CA PRO A 371 -5.72 29.61 50.04
C PRO A 371 -4.55 30.43 50.61
N ALA A 372 -4.17 30.17 51.85
CA ALA A 372 -3.16 30.91 52.55
C ALA A 372 -1.72 30.75 52.01
N SER A 373 -1.37 29.55 51.51
CA SER A 373 -0.05 29.30 51.00
C SER A 373 0.04 29.34 49.47
N LEU A 374 1.19 29.73 48.93
CA LEU A 374 1.46 29.74 47.50
C LEU A 374 1.23 28.37 46.85
N ASP A 375 1.71 27.30 47.47
CA ASP A 375 1.54 25.96 46.96
C ASP A 375 0.06 25.50 46.94
N ALA A 376 -0.72 25.95 47.93
CA ALA A 376 -2.17 25.68 47.92
C ALA A 376 -2.88 26.49 46.79
N ARG A 377 -2.42 27.70 46.48
CA ARG A 377 -2.93 28.54 45.37
C ARG A 377 -2.56 27.88 44.02
N VAL A 378 -1.31 27.42 43.83
CA VAL A 378 -0.89 26.70 42.61
C VAL A 378 -1.68 25.42 42.48
N ARG A 379 -1.92 24.65 43.52
CA ARG A 379 -2.73 23.45 43.49
C ARG A 379 -4.19 23.76 43.09
N ALA A 380 -4.79 24.82 43.66
CA ALA A 380 -6.11 25.24 43.28
C ALA A 380 -6.19 25.67 41.80
N LEU A 381 -5.20 26.42 41.30
CA LEU A 381 -5.12 26.80 39.88
C LEU A 381 -5.02 25.60 38.96
N ARG A 382 -4.14 24.62 39.30
CA ARG A 382 -4.07 23.37 38.51
C ARG A 382 -5.43 22.66 38.40
N LYS A 383 -6.14 22.50 39.55
CA LYS A 383 -7.47 21.90 39.58
C LYS A 383 -8.49 22.68 38.72
N ARG A 384 -8.40 24.00 38.75
CA ARG A 384 -9.29 24.81 37.91
C ARG A 384 -8.98 24.70 36.42
N ILE A 385 -7.70 24.74 36.06
CA ILE A 385 -7.29 24.52 34.66
C ILE A 385 -7.81 23.17 34.18
N VAL A 386 -7.65 22.11 34.95
CA VAL A 386 -8.18 20.78 34.63
C VAL A 386 -9.68 20.81 34.42
N ALA A 387 -10.43 21.42 35.33
CA ALA A 387 -11.91 21.53 35.22
C ALA A 387 -12.34 22.33 33.99
N VAL A 388 -11.68 23.45 33.68
CA VAL A 388 -11.95 24.27 32.50
C VAL A 388 -11.59 23.46 31.21
N THR A 389 -10.48 22.72 31.22
CA THR A 389 -10.05 21.88 30.10
C THR A 389 -11.07 20.76 29.86
N GLU A 390 -11.51 20.07 30.90
CA GLU A 390 -12.51 19.00 30.79
C GLU A 390 -13.87 19.55 30.26
N ASN A 391 -14.33 20.67 30.77
CA ASN A 391 -15.57 21.30 30.32
C ASN A 391 -15.45 21.89 28.90
N GLY A 392 -14.29 22.43 28.54
CA GLY A 392 -13.99 23.06 27.26
C GLY A 392 -13.33 22.10 26.25
N ARG A 393 -13.21 20.80 26.56
CA ARG A 393 -12.44 19.82 25.79
C ARG A 393 -12.75 19.84 24.29
N GLY A 394 -14.01 19.85 23.92
CA GLY A 394 -14.43 19.89 22.53
C GLY A 394 -13.98 21.14 21.78
N LYS A 395 -14.01 22.30 22.45
CA LYS A 395 -13.53 23.55 21.87
C LYS A 395 -12.01 23.54 21.68
N LEU A 396 -11.27 23.14 22.71
CA LEU A 396 -9.80 23.01 22.65
C LEU A 396 -9.37 22.03 21.55
N PHE A 397 -10.06 20.88 21.45
CA PHE A 397 -9.82 19.90 20.39
C PHE A 397 -10.03 20.51 18.99
N ASN A 398 -11.10 21.24 18.77
CA ASN A 398 -11.41 21.86 17.48
C ASN A 398 -10.42 22.96 17.13
N GLU A 399 -9.97 23.75 18.09
CA GLU A 399 -8.96 24.81 17.91
C GLU A 399 -7.61 24.20 17.52
N ASP A 400 -7.16 23.16 18.22
CA ASP A 400 -5.92 22.46 17.90
C ASP A 400 -6.02 21.73 16.55
N TYR A 401 -7.14 21.05 16.28
CA TYR A 401 -7.39 20.42 14.99
C TYR A 401 -7.33 21.44 13.85
N ALA A 402 -7.98 22.59 13.99
CA ALA A 402 -7.97 23.64 12.98
C ALA A 402 -6.56 24.22 12.75
N SER A 403 -5.74 24.35 13.79
CA SER A 403 -4.37 24.85 13.69
C SER A 403 -3.44 23.90 12.90
N ARG A 404 -3.73 22.59 12.95
CA ARG A 404 -3.00 21.55 12.22
C ARG A 404 -3.54 21.29 10.80
N GLU A 405 -4.61 21.98 10.39
CA GLU A 405 -5.20 21.89 9.04
C GLU A 405 -4.57 22.91 8.10
N VAL A 406 -3.56 22.48 7.35
CA VAL A 406 -2.84 23.31 6.38
C VAL A 406 -3.23 22.89 4.96
N PHE A 407 -3.51 23.86 4.08
CA PHE A 407 -3.84 23.64 2.67
C PHE A 407 -2.63 23.90 1.79
N GLU A 408 -2.42 23.04 0.82
CA GLU A 408 -1.41 23.26 -0.24
C GLU A 408 -1.88 24.32 -1.26
N ASN A 409 -3.19 24.40 -1.49
CA ASN A 409 -3.81 25.36 -2.41
C ASN A 409 -4.67 26.37 -1.66
N GLU A 410 -4.05 27.44 -1.20
CA GLU A 410 -4.72 28.48 -0.42
C GLU A 410 -5.82 29.25 -1.18
N SER A 411 -5.79 29.25 -2.52
CA SER A 411 -6.72 30.04 -3.33
C SER A 411 -8.06 29.35 -3.57
N LEU A 412 -8.08 28.03 -3.77
CA LEU A 412 -9.29 27.26 -4.11
C LEU A 412 -9.83 26.41 -2.95
N ALA A 413 -8.98 26.05 -2.00
CA ALA A 413 -9.38 25.24 -0.85
C ALA A 413 -10.49 25.91 0.01
N PRO A 414 -10.50 27.23 0.25
CA PRO A 414 -11.56 27.88 1.02
C PRO A 414 -12.96 27.70 0.42
N LEU A 415 -13.06 27.64 -0.91
CA LEU A 415 -14.33 27.43 -1.60
C LEU A 415 -14.93 26.06 -1.28
N ILE A 416 -14.09 25.03 -1.23
CA ILE A 416 -14.50 23.67 -0.91
C ILE A 416 -14.78 23.56 0.59
N ARG A 417 -13.93 24.13 1.43
CA ARG A 417 -14.07 24.13 2.89
C ARG A 417 -15.39 24.79 3.32
N ALA A 418 -15.78 25.92 2.71
CA ALA A 418 -17.04 26.58 2.99
C ALA A 418 -18.26 25.71 2.66
N ALA A 419 -18.20 24.93 1.59
CA ALA A 419 -19.29 24.04 1.17
C ALA A 419 -19.29 22.69 1.92
N PHE A 420 -18.12 22.24 2.38
CA PHE A 420 -17.89 20.92 3.00
C PHE A 420 -16.89 21.04 4.15
N PRO A 421 -17.34 21.57 5.32
CA PRO A 421 -16.44 21.93 6.43
C PRO A 421 -15.77 20.71 7.10
N ASP A 422 -16.37 19.54 7.00
CA ASP A 422 -15.87 18.33 7.68
C ASP A 422 -14.76 17.60 6.93
N ILE A 423 -14.53 17.92 5.65
CA ILE A 423 -13.48 17.25 4.87
C ILE A 423 -12.10 17.69 5.37
N PRO A 424 -11.18 16.76 5.71
CA PRO A 424 -9.81 17.10 6.08
C PRO A 424 -9.09 17.91 5.00
N ALA A 425 -8.14 18.79 5.37
CA ALA A 425 -7.38 19.61 4.42
C ALA A 425 -6.72 18.76 3.32
N GLN A 426 -6.05 17.67 3.68
CA GLN A 426 -5.47 16.73 2.72
C GLN A 426 -6.51 16.19 1.72
N GLY A 427 -7.74 15.93 2.16
CA GLY A 427 -8.84 15.50 1.29
C GLY A 427 -9.26 16.57 0.29
N ILE A 428 -9.25 17.83 0.71
CA ILE A 428 -9.50 18.97 -0.17
C ILE A 428 -8.39 19.14 -1.19
N ASP A 429 -7.12 19.05 -0.78
CA ASP A 429 -5.98 19.14 -1.68
C ASP A 429 -5.97 18.00 -2.70
N ASN A 430 -6.25 16.77 -2.26
CA ASN A 430 -6.40 15.62 -3.14
C ASN A 430 -7.55 15.82 -4.15
N LEU A 431 -8.69 16.36 -3.71
CA LEU A 431 -9.81 16.70 -4.59
C LEU A 431 -9.40 17.74 -5.64
N LEU A 432 -8.72 18.79 -5.22
CA LEU A 432 -8.20 19.84 -6.11
C LEU A 432 -7.18 19.30 -7.11
N ALA A 433 -6.37 18.34 -6.71
CA ALA A 433 -5.41 17.68 -7.59
C ALA A 433 -6.10 16.93 -8.75
N THR A 434 -7.31 16.39 -8.52
CA THR A 434 -8.12 15.74 -9.58
C THR A 434 -8.84 16.72 -10.49
N ALA A 435 -8.88 18.01 -10.14
CA ALA A 435 -9.61 19.01 -10.89
C ALA A 435 -8.95 19.28 -12.26
N THR A 436 -9.74 19.21 -13.32
CA THR A 436 -9.30 19.57 -14.67
C THR A 436 -9.02 21.07 -14.78
N HIS A 437 -8.28 21.46 -15.82
CA HIS A 437 -7.99 22.89 -16.07
C HIS A 437 -9.28 23.71 -16.24
N ALA A 438 -10.27 23.17 -16.94
CA ALA A 438 -11.58 23.83 -17.13
C ALA A 438 -12.34 23.97 -15.81
N GLU A 439 -12.32 22.95 -14.95
CA GLU A 439 -12.97 23.00 -13.64
C GLU A 439 -12.30 24.03 -12.72
N ARG A 440 -10.98 24.11 -12.73
CA ARG A 440 -10.23 25.15 -11.98
C ARG A 440 -10.55 26.54 -12.48
N ALA A 441 -10.67 26.74 -13.81
CA ALA A 441 -11.07 28.02 -14.39
C ALA A 441 -12.47 28.45 -13.95
N ILE A 442 -13.44 27.52 -13.90
CA ILE A 442 -14.80 27.79 -13.39
C ILE A 442 -14.75 28.19 -11.90
N MET A 443 -13.97 27.49 -11.09
CA MET A 443 -13.83 27.77 -9.65
C MET A 443 -13.24 29.16 -9.41
N LEU A 444 -12.23 29.56 -10.20
CA LEU A 444 -11.60 30.87 -10.10
C LEU A 444 -12.50 32.02 -10.61
N ALA A 445 -13.18 31.81 -11.75
CA ALA A 445 -13.96 32.84 -12.39
C ALA A 445 -15.36 33.02 -11.73
N GLU A 446 -16.01 31.93 -11.37
CA GLU A 446 -17.41 31.93 -10.90
C GLU A 446 -17.54 31.69 -9.40
N SER A 447 -16.45 31.41 -8.67
CA SER A 447 -16.46 30.99 -7.26
C SER A 447 -17.48 29.84 -7.00
N ARG A 448 -17.63 28.95 -7.98
CA ARG A 448 -18.62 27.86 -7.99
C ARG A 448 -17.92 26.51 -8.13
N LEU A 449 -18.33 25.57 -7.28
CA LEU A 449 -17.79 24.19 -7.33
C LEU A 449 -18.46 23.40 -8.47
N PRO A 450 -17.69 22.87 -9.45
CA PRO A 450 -18.19 22.00 -10.52
C PRO A 450 -18.95 20.77 -9.98
N LEU A 451 -19.96 20.31 -10.72
CA LEU A 451 -20.84 19.22 -10.27
C LEU A 451 -20.08 17.93 -9.98
N ARG A 452 -19.08 17.58 -10.79
CA ARG A 452 -18.24 16.39 -10.56
C ARG A 452 -17.51 16.49 -9.22
N LEU A 453 -16.79 17.59 -8.99
CA LEU A 453 -16.07 17.80 -7.73
C LEU A 453 -17.02 17.88 -6.54
N LYS A 454 -18.21 18.47 -6.70
CA LYS A 454 -19.23 18.53 -5.65
C LYS A 454 -19.75 17.13 -5.28
N ARG A 455 -19.90 16.22 -6.26
CA ARG A 455 -20.30 14.85 -5.98
C ARG A 455 -19.21 14.10 -5.21
N ILE A 456 -17.95 14.21 -5.64
CA ILE A 456 -16.83 13.58 -4.97
C ILE A 456 -16.67 14.13 -3.54
N ALA A 457 -16.78 15.45 -3.37
CA ALA A 457 -16.71 16.08 -2.05
C ALA A 457 -17.80 15.55 -1.10
N ARG A 458 -19.04 15.37 -1.56
CA ARG A 458 -20.13 14.80 -0.75
C ARG A 458 -19.80 13.38 -0.28
N GLU A 459 -19.26 12.57 -1.17
CA GLU A 459 -18.89 11.21 -0.81
C GLU A 459 -17.75 11.19 0.20
N LEU A 460 -16.71 12.02 0.00
CA LEU A 460 -15.61 12.15 0.94
C LEU A 460 -16.09 12.66 2.30
N GLN A 461 -17.01 13.65 2.32
CA GLN A 461 -17.62 14.10 3.56
C GLN A 461 -18.37 12.97 4.28
N LEU A 462 -19.12 12.15 3.56
CA LEU A 462 -19.82 11.02 4.13
C LEU A 462 -18.84 9.98 4.69
N GLU A 463 -17.78 9.66 3.99
CA GLU A 463 -16.73 8.74 4.50
C GLU A 463 -16.02 9.32 5.74
N THR A 464 -15.68 10.61 5.72
CA THR A 464 -15.14 11.30 6.89
C THR A 464 -16.09 11.20 8.08
N ARG A 465 -17.37 11.47 7.85
CA ARG A 465 -18.42 11.40 8.88
C ARG A 465 -18.55 9.97 9.44
N THR A 466 -18.51 8.94 8.60
CA THR A 466 -18.59 7.54 9.06
C THR A 466 -17.37 7.12 9.86
N ALA A 467 -16.17 7.56 9.47
CA ALA A 467 -14.94 7.31 10.22
C ALA A 467 -14.98 8.00 11.59
N ARG A 468 -15.34 9.29 11.62
CA ARG A 468 -15.48 10.07 12.88
C ARG A 468 -16.56 9.52 13.79
N ALA A 469 -17.67 9.03 13.26
CA ALA A 469 -18.68 8.33 14.05
C ALA A 469 -18.11 7.07 14.73
N HIS A 470 -17.24 6.36 14.06
CA HIS A 470 -16.60 5.15 14.56
C HIS A 470 -15.51 5.42 15.62
N GLU A 471 -14.88 6.62 15.60
CA GLU A 471 -13.93 7.04 16.65
C GLU A 471 -14.52 6.95 18.05
N GLY A 472 -15.80 7.34 18.21
CA GLY A 472 -16.50 7.30 19.48
C GLY A 472 -16.57 5.93 20.14
N PHE A 473 -16.43 4.84 19.38
CA PHE A 473 -16.32 3.50 19.93
C PHE A 473 -14.97 3.25 20.63
N TYR A 474 -13.93 3.92 20.23
CA TYR A 474 -12.58 3.74 20.78
C TYR A 474 -12.20 4.86 21.76
N ARG A 475 -12.73 6.05 21.55
CA ARG A 475 -12.49 7.26 22.35
C ARG A 475 -13.81 7.93 22.73
N ARG A 476 -14.20 7.80 24.00
CA ARG A 476 -15.44 8.41 24.50
C ARG A 476 -15.48 9.91 24.30
N SER A 477 -14.34 10.58 24.43
CA SER A 477 -14.17 12.02 24.21
C SER A 477 -14.47 12.48 22.80
N LEU A 478 -14.38 11.58 21.80
CA LEU A 478 -14.66 11.84 20.40
C LEU A 478 -16.02 11.30 19.96
N ALA A 479 -16.83 10.76 20.90
CA ALA A 479 -18.16 10.29 20.58
C ALA A 479 -19.07 11.44 20.12
N SER A 480 -19.71 11.26 18.98
CA SER A 480 -20.62 12.22 18.33
C SER A 480 -22.05 11.67 18.27
N VAL A 481 -22.99 12.52 17.84
CA VAL A 481 -24.38 12.09 17.55
C VAL A 481 -24.39 10.95 16.53
N ASP A 482 -23.44 10.92 15.59
CA ASP A 482 -23.34 9.84 14.62
C ASP A 482 -22.82 8.54 15.25
N THR A 483 -22.02 8.59 16.32
CA THR A 483 -21.67 7.39 17.12
C THR A 483 -22.93 6.80 17.77
N GLU A 484 -23.80 7.65 18.30
CA GLU A 484 -25.08 7.27 18.89
C GLU A 484 -26.02 6.67 17.83
N ARG A 485 -26.11 7.31 16.66
CA ARG A 485 -26.88 6.80 15.51
C ARG A 485 -26.36 5.45 15.01
N LEU A 486 -25.04 5.28 14.88
CA LEU A 486 -24.44 3.99 14.53
C LEU A 486 -24.87 2.91 15.53
N THR A 487 -24.83 3.22 16.82
CA THR A 487 -25.21 2.27 17.88
C THR A 487 -26.67 1.85 17.77
N LEU A 488 -27.58 2.82 17.68
CA LEU A 488 -29.02 2.57 17.67
C LEU A 488 -29.50 1.97 16.34
N ASN A 489 -28.99 2.44 15.22
CA ASN A 489 -29.33 1.90 13.91
C ASN A 489 -28.75 0.49 13.69
N ALA A 490 -27.56 0.17 14.23
CA ALA A 490 -27.04 -1.19 14.20
C ALA A 490 -27.96 -2.14 14.96
N LEU A 491 -28.48 -1.72 16.10
CA LEU A 491 -29.49 -2.48 16.86
C LEU A 491 -30.75 -2.72 16.02
N ARG A 492 -31.26 -1.68 15.33
CA ARG A 492 -32.42 -1.77 14.45
C ARG A 492 -32.22 -2.67 13.26
N LEU A 493 -31.07 -2.60 12.60
CA LEU A 493 -30.80 -3.29 11.33
C LEU A 493 -30.40 -4.75 11.52
N TYR A 494 -29.69 -5.06 12.59
CA TYR A 494 -29.08 -6.38 12.79
C TYR A 494 -29.68 -7.21 13.92
N SER A 495 -30.83 -6.74 14.48
CA SER A 495 -31.55 -7.51 15.50
C SER A 495 -33.04 -7.21 15.49
N ASN A 496 -33.82 -8.11 16.12
CA ASN A 496 -35.26 -7.90 16.38
C ASN A 496 -35.51 -7.27 17.77
N ALA A 497 -34.47 -6.72 18.41
CA ALA A 497 -34.58 -6.19 19.78
C ALA A 497 -35.47 -4.93 19.92
N LEU A 498 -35.83 -4.31 18.82
CA LEU A 498 -36.76 -3.16 18.81
C LEU A 498 -38.21 -3.51 18.43
N GLU A 499 -38.53 -4.80 18.39
CA GLU A 499 -39.90 -5.21 18.14
C GLU A 499 -40.79 -4.79 19.34
N GLY A 500 -41.74 -3.87 19.09
CA GLY A 500 -42.60 -3.28 20.11
C GLY A 500 -41.89 -2.30 21.06
N VAL A 501 -40.64 -1.92 20.79
CA VAL A 501 -39.84 -0.99 21.61
C VAL A 501 -39.36 0.18 20.76
N ARG A 502 -39.58 1.39 21.26
CA ARG A 502 -39.02 2.62 20.70
C ARG A 502 -38.03 3.24 21.67
N ILE A 503 -36.85 3.58 21.18
CA ILE A 503 -35.81 4.29 21.93
C ILE A 503 -35.61 5.67 21.31
N GLU A 504 -35.78 6.73 22.13
CA GLU A 504 -35.47 8.11 21.79
C GLU A 504 -34.22 8.54 22.56
N LEU A 505 -33.31 9.24 21.88
CA LEU A 505 -32.16 9.87 22.53
C LEU A 505 -32.35 11.39 22.47
N ARG A 506 -32.28 12.04 23.61
CA ARG A 506 -32.49 13.48 23.79
C ARG A 506 -31.32 14.14 24.49
N ASN A 507 -31.03 15.38 24.16
CA ASN A 507 -29.95 16.16 24.74
C ASN A 507 -30.44 16.99 25.91
N ALA A 508 -29.61 17.15 26.95
CA ALA A 508 -29.74 18.08 28.09
C ALA A 508 -30.94 17.86 29.05
N GLY A 509 -31.95 17.11 28.67
CA GLY A 509 -33.10 16.85 29.54
C GLY A 509 -34.16 15.97 28.88
N PHE A 510 -35.16 15.56 29.68
CA PHE A 510 -36.26 14.71 29.20
C PHE A 510 -37.06 15.36 28.06
N ASP A 511 -37.32 16.68 28.17
CA ASP A 511 -37.98 17.49 27.13
C ASP A 511 -36.97 18.11 26.14
N GLY A 512 -35.73 17.70 26.19
CA GLY A 512 -34.67 18.22 25.34
C GLY A 512 -34.79 17.85 23.87
N GLU A 513 -33.92 18.43 23.06
CA GLU A 513 -33.88 18.16 21.60
C GLU A 513 -33.71 16.71 21.29
N LEU A 514 -34.52 16.18 20.36
CA LEU A 514 -34.41 14.81 19.88
C LEU A 514 -33.19 14.65 18.95
N ALA A 515 -32.15 13.95 19.40
CA ALA A 515 -30.93 13.69 18.64
C ALA A 515 -31.10 12.54 17.63
N CYS A 516 -31.77 11.48 18.06
CA CYS A 516 -32.12 10.34 17.20
C CYS A 516 -33.18 9.45 17.84
N GLN A 517 -33.88 8.65 17.02
CA GLN A 517 -34.85 7.68 17.47
C GLN A 517 -34.78 6.41 16.62
N VAL A 518 -35.13 5.29 17.23
CA VAL A 518 -35.24 3.98 16.57
C VAL A 518 -36.40 3.19 17.13
N GLY A 519 -36.96 2.30 16.30
CA GLY A 519 -38.14 1.49 16.61
C GLY A 519 -39.44 2.05 16.00
N PRO A 520 -40.52 1.26 16.04
CA PRO A 520 -41.80 1.63 15.45
C PRO A 520 -42.46 2.85 16.16
N GLU A 521 -43.19 3.64 15.41
CA GLU A 521 -43.91 4.82 15.98
C GLU A 521 -45.01 4.43 16.96
N ASP A 522 -45.65 3.29 16.73
CA ASP A 522 -46.70 2.70 17.53
C ASP A 522 -46.21 1.70 18.61
N ALA A 523 -44.93 1.78 18.98
CA ALA A 523 -44.34 0.87 19.94
C ALA A 523 -45.03 0.92 21.30
N ALA A 524 -45.40 -0.23 21.84
CA ALA A 524 -46.01 -0.36 23.15
C ALA A 524 -45.11 0.12 24.31
N THR A 525 -43.80 0.02 24.12
CA THR A 525 -42.79 0.43 25.09
C THR A 525 -41.93 1.57 24.52
N VAL A 526 -42.06 2.75 25.14
CA VAL A 526 -41.20 3.90 24.81
C VAL A 526 -40.17 4.10 25.91
N ARG A 527 -38.90 4.30 25.52
CA ARG A 527 -37.79 4.58 26.41
C ARG A 527 -37.02 5.82 25.93
N ILE A 528 -36.70 6.71 26.84
CA ILE A 528 -36.01 7.94 26.54
C ILE A 528 -34.65 7.92 27.20
N LEU A 529 -33.61 8.00 26.41
CA LEU A 529 -32.24 8.15 26.84
C LEU A 529 -31.92 9.67 26.89
N VAL A 530 -31.63 10.18 28.05
CA VAL A 530 -31.26 11.59 28.24
C VAL A 530 -29.76 11.70 28.42
N LYS A 531 -29.07 12.38 27.47
CA LYS A 531 -27.66 12.64 27.53
C LYS A 531 -27.37 13.82 28.44
N GLY A 532 -26.70 13.58 29.57
CA GLY A 532 -26.24 14.62 30.50
C GLY A 532 -24.97 15.33 30.01
N SER A 533 -24.64 16.46 30.60
CA SER A 533 -23.46 17.28 30.28
C SER A 533 -22.13 16.53 30.50
N ASN A 534 -22.11 15.54 31.39
CA ASN A 534 -20.97 14.67 31.65
C ASN A 534 -20.83 13.50 30.64
N GLY A 535 -21.64 13.50 29.57
CA GLY A 535 -21.68 12.46 28.53
C GLY A 535 -22.14 11.10 29.04
N ARG A 536 -22.84 11.01 30.17
CA ARG A 536 -23.57 9.83 30.63
C ARG A 536 -25.04 9.92 30.23
N TYR A 537 -25.73 8.78 30.19
CA TYR A 537 -27.09 8.67 29.72
C TYR A 537 -27.96 8.17 30.85
N GLU A 538 -29.09 8.83 31.08
CA GLU A 538 -30.15 8.40 31.96
C GLU A 538 -31.26 7.72 31.17
N VAL A 539 -31.87 6.69 31.73
CA VAL A 539 -32.95 5.95 31.08
C VAL A 539 -34.26 6.32 31.78
N HIS A 540 -35.19 6.86 31.00
CA HIS A 540 -36.53 7.24 31.47
C HIS A 540 -37.62 6.42 30.75
N ASP A 541 -38.77 6.24 31.41
CA ASP A 541 -40.01 5.79 30.78
C ASP A 541 -40.68 6.90 29.99
N ALA A 542 -41.83 6.61 29.38
CA ALA A 542 -42.63 7.59 28.63
C ALA A 542 -43.24 8.69 29.52
N GLN A 543 -43.29 8.50 30.83
CA GLN A 543 -43.81 9.42 31.81
C GLN A 543 -42.72 10.29 32.46
N GLY A 544 -41.46 10.11 32.06
CA GLY A 544 -40.33 10.87 32.60
C GLY A 544 -39.72 10.28 33.87
N THR A 545 -40.18 9.12 34.34
CA THR A 545 -39.61 8.48 35.53
C THR A 545 -38.24 7.88 35.19
N ARG A 546 -37.21 8.26 35.95
CA ARG A 546 -35.91 7.68 35.79
C ARG A 546 -35.86 6.23 36.26
N LEU A 547 -35.50 5.32 35.37
CA LEU A 547 -35.50 3.89 35.64
C LEU A 547 -34.16 3.36 36.21
N TYR A 548 -33.03 3.96 35.78
CA TYR A 548 -31.70 3.54 36.16
C TYR A 548 -30.76 4.70 36.43
N ALA A 549 -29.65 4.46 37.16
CA ALA A 549 -28.59 5.44 37.36
C ALA A 549 -27.87 5.74 36.04
N PRO A 550 -27.31 6.98 35.87
CA PRO A 550 -26.63 7.38 34.66
C PRO A 550 -25.42 6.50 34.34
N THR A 551 -25.34 5.95 33.12
CA THR A 551 -24.27 5.10 32.66
C THR A 551 -23.73 5.53 31.28
N ASP A 552 -22.85 4.75 30.68
CA ASP A 552 -22.43 4.95 29.27
C ASP A 552 -23.57 4.56 28.32
N LEU A 553 -23.43 4.98 27.05
CA LEU A 553 -24.41 4.74 25.99
C LEU A 553 -24.82 3.26 25.88
N TYR A 554 -23.84 2.37 25.83
CA TYR A 554 -24.09 0.95 25.54
C TYR A 554 -24.83 0.26 26.67
N GLN A 555 -24.44 0.56 27.89
CA GLN A 555 -25.09 0.07 29.10
C GLN A 555 -26.52 0.63 29.20
N SER A 556 -26.70 1.91 28.88
CA SER A 556 -28.02 2.56 28.92
C SER A 556 -28.99 2.03 27.86
N VAL A 557 -28.47 1.68 26.65
CA VAL A 557 -29.27 1.03 25.62
C VAL A 557 -29.79 -0.33 26.12
N LEU A 558 -28.91 -1.17 26.73
CA LEU A 558 -29.36 -2.45 27.31
C LEU A 558 -30.32 -2.28 28.47
N GLN A 559 -30.17 -1.23 29.26
CA GLN A 559 -31.13 -0.90 30.34
C GLN A 559 -32.49 -0.46 29.81
N ALA A 560 -32.52 0.16 28.62
CA ALA A 560 -33.75 0.57 27.97
C ALA A 560 -34.56 -0.60 27.38
N LEU A 561 -33.89 -1.76 27.09
CA LEU A 561 -34.56 -2.90 26.50
C LEU A 561 -35.26 -3.78 27.59
N PRO A 562 -36.49 -4.26 27.32
CA PRO A 562 -37.14 -5.28 28.13
C PRO A 562 -36.35 -6.59 28.10
N ASP A 563 -36.61 -7.47 29.12
CA ASP A 563 -35.89 -8.72 29.29
C ASP A 563 -36.07 -9.71 28.13
N GLU A 564 -37.21 -9.66 27.44
CA GLU A 564 -37.43 -10.51 26.24
C GLU A 564 -36.55 -10.13 25.08
N GLN A 565 -36.38 -8.82 24.82
CA GLN A 565 -35.53 -8.28 23.79
C GLN A 565 -34.05 -8.50 24.09
N LEU A 566 -33.66 -8.45 25.38
CA LEU A 566 -32.30 -8.83 25.80
C LEU A 566 -31.99 -10.29 25.55
N LYS A 567 -32.98 -11.20 25.77
CA LYS A 567 -32.82 -12.64 25.43
C LYS A 567 -32.65 -12.84 23.94
N THR A 568 -33.37 -12.10 23.12
CA THR A 568 -33.23 -12.15 21.64
C THR A 568 -31.84 -11.74 21.19
N LEU A 569 -31.23 -10.74 21.86
CA LEU A 569 -29.83 -10.33 21.61
C LEU A 569 -28.79 -11.30 22.17
N GLY A 570 -29.19 -12.21 23.06
CA GLY A 570 -28.27 -13.09 23.81
C GLY A 570 -27.35 -12.33 24.77
N LEU A 571 -27.82 -11.16 25.27
CA LEU A 571 -27.09 -10.27 26.17
C LEU A 571 -27.83 -10.07 27.49
N ARG A 572 -27.08 -9.85 28.56
CA ARG A 572 -27.62 -9.41 29.85
C ARG A 572 -27.59 -7.91 29.98
N ARG A 573 -28.46 -7.37 30.79
CA ARG A 573 -28.58 -5.93 31.06
C ARG A 573 -27.26 -5.29 31.51
N SER A 574 -26.36 -6.03 32.18
CA SER A 574 -25.06 -5.54 32.65
C SER A 574 -23.91 -5.67 31.64
N GLU A 575 -24.15 -6.21 30.44
CA GLU A 575 -23.11 -6.53 29.44
C GLU A 575 -22.92 -5.41 28.40
N GLY A 576 -22.93 -4.12 28.81
CA GLY A 576 -22.75 -2.98 27.91
C GLY A 576 -21.51 -3.05 27.04
N ASN A 577 -20.37 -3.49 27.59
CA ASN A 577 -19.13 -3.69 26.82
C ASN A 577 -19.26 -4.75 25.74
N ARG A 578 -19.99 -5.84 26.01
CA ARG A 578 -20.23 -6.89 25.03
C ARG A 578 -21.15 -6.41 23.91
N PHE A 579 -22.14 -5.62 24.25
CA PHE A 579 -22.99 -4.94 23.25
C PHE A 579 -22.17 -3.97 22.40
N LYS A 580 -21.27 -3.19 23.00
CA LYS A 580 -20.35 -2.30 22.26
C LYS A 580 -19.51 -3.10 21.24
N GLN A 581 -18.91 -4.22 21.62
CA GLN A 581 -18.16 -5.08 20.69
C GLN A 581 -19.07 -5.67 19.60
N TRP A 582 -20.31 -6.00 19.93
CA TRP A 582 -21.30 -6.44 18.98
C TRP A 582 -21.62 -5.37 17.90
N VAL A 583 -21.71 -4.08 18.29
CA VAL A 583 -21.88 -2.96 17.36
C VAL A 583 -20.62 -2.76 16.51
N ILE A 584 -19.44 -2.75 17.11
CA ILE A 584 -18.16 -2.60 16.41
C ILE A 584 -18.00 -3.66 15.32
N ALA A 585 -18.32 -4.92 15.63
CA ALA A 585 -18.24 -6.03 14.68
C ALA A 585 -19.16 -5.87 13.46
N ARG A 586 -20.30 -5.17 13.61
CA ARG A 586 -21.31 -4.93 12.54
C ARG A 586 -21.13 -3.60 11.82
N THR A 587 -20.18 -2.80 12.27
CA THR A 587 -19.77 -1.54 11.66
C THR A 587 -18.27 -1.52 11.38
N ALA A 588 -17.68 -2.71 11.17
CA ALA A 588 -16.23 -2.85 11.01
C ALA A 588 -15.75 -2.19 9.72
N THR A 589 -16.45 -2.39 8.62
CA THR A 589 -16.09 -1.84 7.31
C THR A 589 -16.78 -0.48 7.03
N PRO A 590 -16.16 0.40 6.23
CA PRO A 590 -16.79 1.65 5.80
C PRO A 590 -18.14 1.44 5.11
N ALA A 591 -18.30 0.37 4.34
CA ALA A 591 -19.56 0.06 3.66
C ALA A 591 -20.69 -0.25 4.66
N GLU A 592 -20.43 -1.07 5.68
CA GLU A 592 -21.39 -1.37 6.75
C GLU A 592 -21.78 -0.09 7.52
N ARG A 593 -20.81 0.76 7.86
CA ARG A 593 -21.07 2.05 8.52
C ARG A 593 -21.99 2.94 7.72
N ARG A 594 -21.79 3.02 6.40
CA ARG A 594 -22.66 3.79 5.50
C ARG A 594 -24.09 3.28 5.54
N ILE A 595 -24.28 1.96 5.44
CA ILE A 595 -25.62 1.34 5.51
C ILE A 595 -26.30 1.67 6.85
N VAL A 596 -25.53 1.61 7.93
CA VAL A 596 -26.07 1.85 9.29
C VAL A 596 -26.38 3.33 9.54
N LEU A 597 -25.57 4.27 9.00
CA LEU A 597 -25.79 5.71 9.15
C LEU A 597 -26.84 6.27 8.19
N ASP A 598 -26.95 5.69 7.00
CA ASP A 598 -27.90 6.18 5.98
C ASP A 598 -29.26 5.51 6.16
N ASP A 599 -30.14 6.24 6.83
CA ASP A 599 -31.52 5.80 7.15
C ASP A 599 -32.40 5.61 5.90
N ARG A 600 -31.92 5.97 4.71
CA ARG A 600 -32.73 6.03 3.46
C ARG A 600 -32.34 5.01 2.41
N GLY A 601 -31.36 4.14 2.67
CA GLY A 601 -30.92 3.09 1.72
C GLY A 601 -30.42 3.64 0.37
N ARG A 602 -29.87 4.85 0.35
CA ARG A 602 -29.33 5.45 -0.87
C ARG A 602 -28.05 4.74 -1.29
N VAL A 603 -28.09 4.16 -2.47
CA VAL A 603 -26.88 3.72 -3.18
C VAL A 603 -25.95 4.94 -3.33
N PRO A 604 -24.62 4.80 -3.13
CA PRO A 604 -23.69 5.90 -3.33
C PRO A 604 -23.90 6.59 -4.68
N GLU A 605 -24.07 7.90 -4.68
CA GLU A 605 -24.27 8.68 -5.92
C GLU A 605 -22.99 8.77 -6.77
N CYS A 606 -21.85 8.42 -6.17
CA CYS A 606 -20.56 8.48 -6.80
C CYS A 606 -19.87 7.12 -6.67
N PRO A 607 -19.29 6.56 -7.74
CA PRO A 607 -18.46 5.39 -7.63
C PRO A 607 -17.33 5.68 -6.64
N ARG A 608 -17.04 4.72 -5.75
CA ARG A 608 -15.96 4.82 -4.74
C ARG A 608 -14.57 5.05 -5.36
N GLU A 609 -14.47 4.87 -6.65
CA GLU A 609 -13.32 5.14 -7.51
C GLU A 609 -12.93 6.61 -7.57
N ASP A 610 -13.90 7.50 -7.64
CA ASP A 610 -13.63 8.93 -7.59
C ASP A 610 -13.04 9.32 -6.23
N LEU A 611 -13.34 8.56 -5.18
CA LEU A 611 -12.74 8.72 -3.85
C LEU A 611 -11.32 8.13 -3.78
N LEU A 612 -11.04 7.07 -4.53
CA LEU A 612 -9.70 6.50 -4.65
C LEU A 612 -8.77 7.41 -5.44
N LEU A 613 -9.30 8.22 -6.37
CA LEU A 613 -8.55 9.30 -7.04
C LEU A 613 -8.10 10.39 -6.06
N LEU A 614 -8.75 10.51 -4.90
CA LEU A 614 -8.37 11.45 -3.83
C LEU A 614 -7.15 11.00 -3.02
N ARG A 615 -6.55 9.87 -3.32
CA ARG A 615 -5.30 9.40 -2.68
C ARG A 615 -4.07 10.25 -3.01
N GLY A 616 -4.26 11.36 -3.67
CA GLY A 616 -3.24 12.30 -4.09
C GLY A 616 -2.66 11.94 -5.47
N PRO A 617 -2.34 12.95 -6.27
CA PRO A 617 -1.55 12.70 -7.46
C PRO A 617 -0.23 12.06 -7.02
N LYS A 618 0.23 11.05 -7.77
CA LYS A 618 1.66 10.76 -7.78
C LYS A 618 2.35 12.10 -7.85
N GLN A 619 3.32 12.37 -6.97
CA GLN A 619 4.13 13.58 -7.11
C GLN A 619 4.47 13.70 -8.58
N SER A 620 3.91 14.72 -9.22
CA SER A 620 4.17 14.95 -10.64
C SER A 620 5.66 15.18 -10.76
N ARG A 621 6.39 14.19 -11.25
CA ARG A 621 7.81 14.30 -11.57
C ARG A 621 7.95 15.18 -12.81
N HIS A 622 7.45 16.42 -12.71
CA HIS A 622 7.72 17.46 -13.68
C HIS A 622 9.21 17.76 -13.59
N GLY A 623 9.99 17.17 -14.49
CA GLY A 623 11.44 17.21 -14.52
C GLY A 623 12.14 15.85 -14.50
N ALA A 624 11.44 14.74 -14.19
CA ALA A 624 12.02 13.42 -14.34
C ALA A 624 12.38 13.14 -15.80
N ASN A 625 13.60 12.67 -16.05
CA ASN A 625 14.03 12.28 -17.38
C ASN A 625 13.22 11.05 -17.88
N LEU A 626 13.24 10.79 -19.18
CA LEU A 626 12.53 9.66 -19.78
C LEU A 626 12.87 8.32 -19.11
N THR A 627 14.11 8.12 -18.70
CA THR A 627 14.60 6.92 -18.04
C THR A 627 13.87 6.67 -16.72
N SER A 628 13.83 7.67 -15.85
CA SER A 628 13.16 7.55 -14.55
C SER A 628 11.65 7.31 -14.68
N ARG A 629 10.99 7.95 -15.66
CA ARG A 629 9.57 7.72 -15.93
C ARG A 629 9.29 6.29 -16.46
N VAL A 630 10.19 5.75 -17.27
CA VAL A 630 10.11 4.37 -17.75
C VAL A 630 10.32 3.38 -16.61
N GLU A 631 11.27 3.64 -15.70
CA GLU A 631 11.47 2.82 -14.49
C GLU A 631 10.22 2.80 -13.60
N ASP A 632 9.52 3.92 -13.48
CA ASP A 632 8.26 4.00 -12.74
C ASP A 632 7.11 3.24 -13.41
N LEU A 633 7.01 3.39 -14.73
CA LEU A 633 5.96 2.72 -15.50
C LEU A 633 6.17 1.20 -15.53
N TYR A 634 7.43 0.76 -15.62
CA TYR A 634 7.85 -0.63 -15.73
C TYR A 634 8.85 -1.02 -14.63
N PRO A 635 8.42 -1.11 -13.37
CA PRO A 635 9.31 -1.33 -12.22
C PRO A 635 10.04 -2.69 -12.22
N HIS A 636 9.68 -3.58 -13.14
CA HIS A 636 10.30 -4.90 -13.29
C HIS A 636 11.35 -4.95 -14.39
N PHE A 637 11.56 -3.85 -15.09
CA PHE A 637 12.65 -3.76 -16.06
C PHE A 637 13.99 -3.65 -15.34
N ASN A 638 14.98 -4.42 -15.84
CA ASN A 638 16.36 -4.17 -15.50
C ASN A 638 16.90 -2.97 -16.29
N GLN A 639 18.07 -2.45 -15.94
CA GLN A 639 18.64 -1.26 -16.57
C GLN A 639 18.84 -1.40 -18.09
N ARG A 640 19.16 -2.63 -18.58
CA ARG A 640 19.28 -2.89 -20.00
C ARG A 640 17.93 -2.76 -20.71
N GLU A 641 16.87 -3.32 -20.14
CA GLU A 641 15.51 -3.24 -20.66
C GLU A 641 14.99 -1.79 -20.65
N VAL A 642 15.29 -1.03 -19.59
CA VAL A 642 14.97 0.39 -19.51
C VAL A 642 15.66 1.16 -20.63
N ARG A 643 16.96 0.97 -20.82
CA ARG A 643 17.71 1.63 -21.93
C ARG A 643 17.15 1.25 -23.29
N GLN A 644 16.85 -0.03 -23.54
CA GLN A 644 16.24 -0.48 -24.80
C GLN A 644 14.87 0.15 -25.03
N PHE A 645 14.06 0.27 -23.98
CA PHE A 645 12.74 0.89 -24.08
C PHE A 645 12.85 2.38 -24.33
N VAL A 646 13.71 3.12 -23.61
CA VAL A 646 13.98 4.54 -23.85
C VAL A 646 14.50 4.75 -25.28
N GLN A 647 15.38 3.90 -25.77
CA GLN A 647 15.86 3.96 -27.15
C GLN A 647 14.71 3.73 -28.16
N SER A 648 13.80 2.79 -27.89
CA SER A 648 12.64 2.57 -28.75
C SER A 648 11.64 3.75 -28.70
N LEU A 649 11.52 4.44 -27.56
CA LEU A 649 10.77 5.70 -27.48
C LEU A 649 11.44 6.82 -28.31
N SER A 650 12.75 6.93 -28.23
CA SER A 650 13.51 7.99 -28.94
C SER A 650 13.43 7.88 -30.47
N THR A 651 13.02 6.73 -30.99
CA THR A 651 12.76 6.56 -32.45
C THR A 651 11.36 7.05 -32.86
N ARG A 652 10.50 7.48 -31.95
CA ARG A 652 9.16 8.03 -32.23
C ARG A 652 9.21 9.54 -32.38
N ASP A 653 8.22 10.09 -33.09
CA ASP A 653 8.13 11.54 -33.36
C ASP A 653 8.03 12.37 -32.06
N ASP A 654 7.31 11.87 -31.05
CA ASP A 654 7.22 12.48 -29.73
C ASP A 654 7.35 11.42 -28.62
N PRO A 655 8.55 11.20 -28.09
CA PRO A 655 8.81 10.23 -27.03
C PRO A 655 8.05 10.53 -25.72
N ILE A 656 7.91 11.82 -25.39
CA ILE A 656 7.26 12.27 -24.16
C ILE A 656 5.75 12.04 -24.25
N ALA A 657 5.12 12.42 -25.35
CA ALA A 657 3.68 12.19 -25.56
C ALA A 657 3.37 10.69 -25.60
N THR A 658 4.24 9.88 -26.22
CA THR A 658 4.08 8.41 -26.23
C THR A 658 4.12 7.84 -24.82
N LEU A 659 5.07 8.27 -23.99
CA LEU A 659 5.17 7.81 -22.60
C LEU A 659 3.98 8.29 -21.76
N MET A 660 3.56 9.54 -21.91
CA MET A 660 2.35 10.06 -21.25
C MET A 660 1.09 9.28 -21.62
N HIS A 661 0.98 8.87 -22.88
CA HIS A 661 -0.13 8.04 -23.35
C HIS A 661 -0.12 6.68 -22.65
N LEU A 662 1.02 6.00 -22.53
CA LEU A 662 1.16 4.72 -21.83
C LEU A 662 0.85 4.82 -20.33
N GLU A 663 1.31 5.89 -19.68
CA GLU A 663 0.99 6.18 -18.28
C GLU A 663 -0.53 6.38 -18.09
N THR A 664 -1.16 7.15 -19.01
CA THR A 664 -2.60 7.40 -18.98
C THR A 664 -3.41 6.12 -19.24
N GLU A 665 -2.96 5.29 -20.19
CA GLU A 665 -3.60 4.00 -20.45
C GLU A 665 -3.55 3.06 -19.24
N LEU A 666 -2.41 2.99 -18.55
CA LEU A 666 -2.28 2.17 -17.36
C LEU A 666 -3.20 2.67 -16.22
N ASP A 667 -3.30 3.99 -16.05
CA ASP A 667 -4.18 4.58 -15.04
C ASP A 667 -5.66 4.38 -15.37
N ASP A 668 -6.07 4.52 -16.65
CA ASP A 668 -7.45 4.20 -17.09
C ASP A 668 -7.78 2.70 -16.87
N LEU A 669 -6.84 1.81 -17.19
CA LEU A 669 -6.99 0.38 -16.91
C LEU A 669 -7.19 0.10 -15.41
N ARG A 670 -6.38 0.72 -14.56
CA ARG A 670 -6.50 0.59 -13.10
C ARG A 670 -7.88 1.03 -12.60
N VAL A 671 -8.35 2.18 -13.09
CA VAL A 671 -9.68 2.70 -12.73
C VAL A 671 -10.77 1.71 -13.12
N ARG A 672 -10.74 1.18 -14.37
CA ARG A 672 -11.75 0.23 -14.88
C ARG A 672 -11.75 -1.08 -14.10
N LEU A 673 -10.58 -1.64 -13.82
CA LEU A 673 -10.44 -2.88 -13.07
C LEU A 673 -10.90 -2.74 -11.61
N ARG A 674 -10.60 -1.63 -10.97
CA ARG A 674 -11.09 -1.33 -9.62
C ARG A 674 -12.61 -1.25 -9.59
N ARG A 675 -13.21 -0.57 -10.56
CA ARG A 675 -14.68 -0.51 -10.70
C ARG A 675 -15.29 -1.89 -10.79
N TRP A 676 -14.76 -2.71 -11.67
CA TRP A 676 -15.21 -4.07 -11.84
C TRP A 676 -15.10 -4.91 -10.55
N GLN A 677 -14.04 -4.76 -9.78
CA GLN A 677 -13.87 -5.43 -8.47
C GLN A 677 -14.97 -5.06 -7.49
N TRP A 678 -15.40 -3.79 -7.47
CA TRP A 678 -16.43 -3.28 -6.55
C TRP A 678 -17.85 -3.70 -6.94
N ASP A 679 -18.13 -3.83 -8.22
CA ASP A 679 -19.45 -4.20 -8.73
C ASP A 679 -19.74 -5.71 -8.56
N GLN A 680 -18.80 -6.48 -7.98
CA GLN A 680 -18.99 -7.91 -7.77
C GLN A 680 -19.53 -8.20 -6.37
N PRO A 681 -20.65 -8.92 -6.21
CA PRO A 681 -21.09 -9.37 -4.90
C PRO A 681 -20.04 -10.32 -4.29
N ASP A 682 -19.79 -10.17 -2.98
CA ASP A 682 -18.99 -11.11 -2.21
C ASP A 682 -19.60 -12.52 -2.31
N TYR A 683 -18.99 -13.36 -3.12
CA TYR A 683 -19.38 -14.77 -3.16
C TYR A 683 -18.61 -15.53 -2.09
N PRO A 684 -19.29 -16.35 -1.27
CA PRO A 684 -18.59 -17.21 -0.33
C PRO A 684 -17.64 -18.13 -1.09
N ILE A 685 -16.40 -18.10 -0.70
CA ILE A 685 -15.35 -18.96 -1.23
C ILE A 685 -15.63 -20.38 -0.73
N SER A 686 -15.65 -21.32 -1.64
CA SER A 686 -15.93 -22.73 -1.35
C SER A 686 -14.87 -23.45 -0.50
N ASP A 687 -13.69 -22.85 -0.27
CA ASP A 687 -12.66 -23.36 0.65
C ASP A 687 -11.95 -22.21 1.40
N PRO A 688 -12.14 -22.10 2.73
CA PRO A 688 -11.51 -21.06 3.56
C PRO A 688 -9.99 -21.15 3.66
N ARG A 689 -9.36 -22.23 3.19
CA ARG A 689 -7.91 -22.48 3.33
C ARG A 689 -7.08 -21.87 2.19
N ASN A 690 -7.71 -21.37 1.11
CA ASN A 690 -7.05 -20.78 -0.04
C ASN A 690 -7.28 -19.26 -0.13
N PHE A 691 -7.28 -18.57 1.01
CA PHE A 691 -7.55 -17.14 1.10
C PHE A 691 -6.30 -16.31 0.81
N VAL A 692 -6.06 -15.98 -0.47
CA VAL A 692 -5.24 -14.83 -0.84
C VAL A 692 -6.02 -14.02 -1.89
N GLY A 693 -6.77 -13.01 -1.44
CA GLY A 693 -7.50 -12.08 -2.29
C GLY A 693 -8.62 -12.73 -3.14
N GLY A 694 -9.83 -12.19 -3.17
CA GLY A 694 -10.92 -12.69 -4.00
C GLY A 694 -10.48 -12.86 -5.46
N GLY A 695 -11.01 -13.88 -6.17
CA GLY A 695 -10.58 -14.21 -7.54
C GLY A 695 -10.59 -13.04 -8.53
N GLY A 696 -11.50 -12.06 -8.34
CA GLY A 696 -11.54 -10.83 -9.12
C GLY A 696 -10.34 -9.91 -8.88
N GLN A 697 -9.87 -9.80 -7.65
CA GLN A 697 -8.69 -9.01 -7.34
C GLN A 697 -7.44 -9.59 -7.99
N HIS A 698 -7.30 -10.91 -7.92
CA HIS A 698 -6.17 -11.58 -8.56
C HIS A 698 -6.12 -11.33 -10.07
N ILE A 699 -7.25 -11.48 -10.77
CA ILE A 699 -7.33 -11.21 -12.23
C ILE A 699 -6.98 -9.74 -12.53
N ALA A 700 -7.49 -8.80 -11.74
CA ALA A 700 -7.20 -7.39 -11.92
C ALA A 700 -5.71 -7.09 -11.70
N ASP A 701 -5.12 -7.66 -10.64
CA ASP A 701 -3.70 -7.50 -10.35
C ASP A 701 -2.83 -8.10 -11.45
N GLN A 702 -3.18 -9.28 -11.98
CA GLN A 702 -2.45 -9.89 -13.09
C GLN A 702 -2.56 -9.05 -14.38
N LEU A 703 -3.72 -8.46 -14.67
CA LEU A 703 -3.87 -7.55 -15.80
C LEU A 703 -3.02 -6.28 -15.62
N ILE A 704 -3.03 -5.66 -14.43
CA ILE A 704 -2.18 -4.49 -14.13
C ILE A 704 -0.70 -4.86 -14.27
N GLU A 705 -0.27 -5.99 -13.72
CA GLU A 705 1.11 -6.45 -13.79
C GLU A 705 1.52 -6.82 -15.23
N CYS A 706 0.59 -7.34 -16.03
CA CYS A 706 0.79 -7.54 -17.47
C CYS A 706 1.15 -6.22 -18.18
N PHE A 707 0.37 -5.16 -17.95
CA PHE A 707 0.63 -3.84 -18.53
C PHE A 707 1.84 -3.12 -17.90
N LYS A 708 2.33 -3.57 -16.75
CA LYS A 708 3.64 -3.21 -16.21
C LYS A 708 4.78 -4.08 -16.74
N ARG A 709 4.52 -4.93 -17.71
CA ARG A 709 5.47 -5.85 -18.35
C ARG A 709 6.21 -6.78 -17.36
N LYS A 710 5.51 -7.20 -16.29
CA LYS A 710 6.08 -8.09 -15.28
C LYS A 710 6.19 -9.54 -15.74
N ALA A 711 5.17 -10.03 -16.41
CA ALA A 711 5.08 -11.44 -16.75
C ALA A 711 6.12 -11.85 -17.79
N LYS A 712 6.86 -12.93 -17.48
CA LYS A 712 7.76 -13.63 -18.40
C LYS A 712 7.02 -14.85 -18.93
N PHE A 713 6.73 -14.87 -20.21
CA PHE A 713 6.19 -16.04 -20.87
C PHE A 713 7.16 -16.50 -21.95
N LEU A 714 7.56 -17.77 -21.91
CA LEU A 714 8.55 -18.34 -22.83
C LEU A 714 9.85 -17.52 -22.92
N ASP A 715 10.35 -17.02 -21.78
CA ASP A 715 11.53 -16.15 -21.70
C ASP A 715 11.47 -14.86 -22.54
N LYS A 716 10.26 -14.49 -23.01
CA LYS A 716 10.04 -13.27 -23.78
C LYS A 716 9.35 -12.23 -22.92
N ARG A 717 10.14 -11.46 -22.18
CA ARG A 717 9.69 -10.15 -21.69
C ARG A 717 10.05 -9.13 -22.76
N SER A 718 9.04 -8.43 -23.28
CA SER A 718 9.29 -7.44 -24.30
C SER A 718 9.68 -6.10 -23.70
N ALA A 719 10.87 -5.62 -24.05
CA ALA A 719 11.30 -4.24 -23.82
C ALA A 719 11.00 -3.33 -25.03
N HIS A 720 10.32 -3.83 -26.06
CA HIS A 720 9.96 -3.05 -27.24
C HIS A 720 8.47 -2.76 -27.27
N LEU A 721 8.11 -1.54 -27.68
CA LEU A 721 6.71 -1.07 -27.75
C LEU A 721 5.83 -1.95 -28.64
N ASP A 722 6.39 -2.46 -29.73
CA ASP A 722 5.64 -3.15 -30.80
C ASP A 722 5.46 -4.66 -30.57
N GLU A 723 6.03 -5.23 -29.50
CA GLU A 723 5.94 -6.68 -29.25
C GLU A 723 4.70 -7.11 -28.46
N GLY A 724 3.89 -6.16 -27.97
CA GLY A 724 2.68 -6.41 -27.20
C GLY A 724 2.96 -6.80 -25.73
N TYR A 725 1.92 -7.27 -25.05
CA TYR A 725 1.96 -7.62 -23.62
C TYR A 725 1.78 -9.11 -23.38
N THR A 726 2.34 -9.59 -22.26
CA THR A 726 2.22 -10.97 -21.80
C THR A 726 1.32 -11.03 -20.57
N LEU A 727 0.20 -11.74 -20.66
CA LEU A 727 -0.69 -11.98 -19.54
C LEU A 727 -0.48 -13.39 -18.99
N ASP A 728 -0.16 -13.47 -17.70
CA ASP A 728 0.01 -14.74 -16.99
C ASP A 728 -1.11 -14.91 -15.95
N LEU A 729 -1.98 -15.87 -16.20
CA LEU A 729 -3.08 -16.27 -15.31
C LEU A 729 -2.88 -17.69 -14.77
N SER A 730 -1.68 -18.26 -14.89
CA SER A 730 -1.32 -19.64 -14.55
C SER A 730 -1.26 -19.95 -13.05
N THR A 731 -2.02 -19.26 -12.24
CA THR A 731 -2.06 -19.48 -10.79
C THR A 731 -3.19 -20.40 -10.37
N ASP A 732 -3.10 -20.94 -9.14
CA ASP A 732 -4.00 -21.91 -8.51
C ASP A 732 -5.47 -21.42 -8.30
N LEU A 733 -5.97 -20.55 -9.17
CA LEU A 733 -7.38 -20.16 -9.18
C LEU A 733 -8.26 -21.36 -9.56
N LEU A 734 -9.34 -21.55 -8.82
CA LEU A 734 -10.35 -22.53 -9.17
C LEU A 734 -10.95 -22.18 -10.56
N PRO A 735 -11.08 -23.15 -11.45
CA PRO A 735 -11.47 -22.95 -12.86
C PRO A 735 -12.84 -22.31 -13.06
N SER A 736 -13.78 -22.64 -12.15
CA SER A 736 -15.11 -22.04 -12.12
C SER A 736 -15.07 -20.53 -11.94
N ASP A 737 -14.04 -20.04 -11.24
CA ASP A 737 -13.95 -18.64 -10.88
C ASP A 737 -13.35 -17.79 -12.00
N LEU A 738 -12.32 -18.27 -12.71
CA LEU A 738 -11.74 -17.54 -13.82
C LEU A 738 -12.77 -17.21 -14.92
N VAL A 739 -13.52 -18.22 -15.40
CA VAL A 739 -14.54 -18.03 -16.46
C VAL A 739 -15.68 -17.15 -15.97
N ARG A 740 -16.09 -17.30 -14.72
CA ARG A 740 -17.15 -16.52 -14.09
C ARG A 740 -16.75 -15.05 -13.95
N TRP A 741 -15.56 -14.78 -13.42
CA TRP A 741 -15.02 -13.45 -13.28
C TRP A 741 -14.76 -12.79 -14.63
N TRP A 742 -14.24 -13.55 -15.61
CA TRP A 742 -13.95 -13.05 -16.94
C TRP A 742 -15.19 -12.57 -17.68
N LYS A 743 -16.32 -13.28 -17.55
CA LYS A 743 -17.59 -12.88 -18.18
C LYS A 743 -18.13 -11.54 -17.71
N LYS A 744 -17.71 -11.09 -16.54
CA LYS A 744 -18.15 -9.85 -15.93
C LYS A 744 -17.13 -8.73 -16.04
N LEU A 745 -15.98 -8.99 -16.67
CA LEU A 745 -15.01 -7.94 -16.95
C LEU A 745 -15.64 -6.80 -17.74
N PRO A 746 -15.30 -5.53 -17.43
CA PRO A 746 -15.73 -4.38 -18.21
C PRO A 746 -15.22 -4.50 -19.64
N ASP A 747 -15.76 -3.68 -20.55
CA ASP A 747 -15.25 -3.60 -21.92
C ASP A 747 -13.78 -3.13 -21.92
N LEU A 748 -12.88 -4.11 -21.92
CA LEU A 748 -11.42 -3.94 -21.97
C LEU A 748 -10.88 -4.25 -23.39
N GLY A 749 -11.72 -4.29 -24.43
CA GLY A 749 -11.33 -4.73 -25.75
C GLY A 749 -10.03 -4.11 -26.26
N LYS A 750 -9.88 -2.79 -26.11
CA LYS A 750 -8.65 -2.08 -26.52
C LYS A 750 -7.38 -2.53 -25.77
N TYR A 751 -7.50 -3.01 -24.52
CA TYR A 751 -6.37 -3.51 -23.74
C TYR A 751 -6.07 -4.97 -24.09
N LEU A 752 -7.10 -5.79 -24.21
CA LEU A 752 -6.96 -7.22 -24.53
C LEU A 752 -6.42 -7.45 -25.95
N GLU A 753 -6.71 -6.57 -26.89
CA GLU A 753 -6.11 -6.57 -28.23
C GLU A 753 -4.61 -6.32 -28.24
N GLN A 754 -4.05 -5.69 -27.21
CA GLN A 754 -2.60 -5.46 -27.07
C GLN A 754 -1.87 -6.68 -26.50
N ILE A 755 -2.58 -7.67 -25.99
CA ILE A 755 -2.00 -8.88 -25.41
C ILE A 755 -1.65 -9.86 -26.52
N THR A 756 -0.37 -10.17 -26.65
CA THR A 756 0.14 -11.08 -27.68
C THR A 756 0.56 -12.44 -27.13
N ALA A 757 0.72 -12.59 -25.82
CA ALA A 757 1.03 -13.85 -25.16
C ALA A 757 0.10 -14.07 -23.95
N LEU A 758 -0.49 -15.26 -23.84
CA LEU A 758 -1.40 -15.67 -22.78
C LEU A 758 -0.95 -17.00 -22.18
N ASN A 759 -0.75 -17.01 -20.87
CA ASN A 759 -0.51 -18.22 -20.08
C ASN A 759 -1.70 -18.48 -19.16
N ILE A 760 -2.37 -19.61 -19.35
CA ILE A 760 -3.46 -20.12 -18.51
C ILE A 760 -3.19 -21.56 -18.06
N ASP A 761 -1.92 -21.93 -17.91
CA ASP A 761 -1.52 -23.25 -17.42
C ASP A 761 -2.12 -23.53 -16.05
N ASN A 762 -2.48 -24.77 -15.78
CA ASN A 762 -3.10 -25.24 -14.54
C ASN A 762 -4.50 -24.65 -14.23
N CYS A 763 -5.06 -23.83 -15.10
CA CYS A 763 -6.44 -23.36 -14.99
C CYS A 763 -7.40 -24.47 -15.47
N ARG A 764 -7.81 -25.36 -14.60
CA ARG A 764 -8.63 -26.55 -14.91
C ARG A 764 -10.00 -26.20 -15.50
N PHE A 765 -10.15 -26.24 -16.81
CA PHE A 765 -11.42 -25.98 -17.49
C PHE A 765 -12.21 -27.29 -17.75
N ASN A 766 -13.11 -27.65 -16.90
CA ASN A 766 -13.87 -28.91 -17.02
C ASN A 766 -14.78 -29.01 -18.27
N VAL A 767 -15.07 -27.90 -18.96
CA VAL A 767 -16.03 -27.84 -20.09
C VAL A 767 -15.55 -26.89 -21.19
N GLY A 768 -14.21 -26.70 -21.36
CA GLY A 768 -13.65 -25.78 -22.34
C GLY A 768 -13.59 -24.34 -21.87
N THR A 769 -12.92 -23.48 -22.64
CA THR A 769 -12.60 -22.08 -22.26
C THR A 769 -13.80 -21.12 -22.28
N LYS A 770 -14.98 -21.59 -22.65
CA LYS A 770 -16.29 -20.87 -22.65
C LYS A 770 -16.22 -19.42 -23.17
N GLY A 771 -15.44 -19.20 -24.20
CA GLY A 771 -15.33 -17.89 -24.86
C GLY A 771 -14.28 -16.96 -24.31
N LEU A 772 -13.52 -17.34 -23.27
CA LEU A 772 -12.40 -16.57 -22.73
C LEU A 772 -11.43 -16.07 -23.83
N LEU A 773 -11.09 -16.94 -24.77
CA LEU A 773 -10.12 -16.65 -25.82
C LEU A 773 -10.64 -15.73 -26.95
N LYS A 774 -11.91 -15.42 -27.00
CA LYS A 774 -12.50 -14.55 -28.05
C LYS A 774 -12.02 -13.12 -27.99
N ASP A 775 -11.58 -12.70 -26.79
CA ASP A 775 -11.17 -11.33 -26.51
C ASP A 775 -9.72 -11.05 -26.94
N PHE A 776 -8.94 -12.12 -27.23
CA PHE A 776 -7.52 -12.02 -27.56
C PHE A 776 -7.26 -12.19 -29.07
N ARG A 777 -7.54 -11.16 -29.86
CA ARG A 777 -7.47 -11.24 -31.33
C ARG A 777 -6.04 -11.23 -31.89
N GLN A 778 -5.09 -10.64 -31.18
CA GLN A 778 -3.68 -10.46 -31.62
C GLN A 778 -2.74 -11.52 -31.02
N LEU A 779 -3.29 -12.61 -30.46
CA LEU A 779 -2.50 -13.59 -29.75
C LEU A 779 -1.49 -14.30 -30.68
N ARG A 780 -0.22 -14.29 -30.29
CA ARG A 780 0.88 -15.01 -30.94
C ARG A 780 1.33 -16.24 -30.15
N HIS A 781 1.21 -16.20 -28.83
CA HIS A 781 1.63 -17.28 -27.94
C HIS A 781 0.51 -17.65 -26.99
N LEU A 782 0.12 -18.92 -26.95
CA LEU A 782 -0.87 -19.47 -26.03
C LEU A 782 -0.29 -20.67 -25.31
N SER A 783 -0.32 -20.67 -23.98
CA SER A 783 -0.09 -21.86 -23.16
C SER A 783 -1.30 -22.17 -22.31
N ALA A 784 -1.78 -23.40 -22.38
CA ALA A 784 -2.89 -23.94 -21.60
C ALA A 784 -2.61 -25.41 -21.24
N ARG A 785 -1.50 -25.65 -20.57
CA ARG A 785 -1.06 -26.99 -20.12
C ARG A 785 -1.77 -27.38 -18.82
N HIS A 786 -2.00 -28.66 -18.58
CA HIS A 786 -2.64 -29.19 -17.37
C HIS A 786 -4.01 -28.55 -17.07
N CYS A 787 -4.78 -28.19 -18.11
CA CYS A 787 -6.05 -27.47 -17.98
C CYS A 787 -7.29 -28.39 -18.00
N GLN A 788 -7.12 -29.70 -18.07
CA GLN A 788 -8.20 -30.69 -18.19
C GLN A 788 -9.14 -30.42 -19.39
N LEU A 789 -8.63 -29.82 -20.45
CA LEU A 789 -9.40 -29.55 -21.66
C LEU A 789 -9.71 -30.90 -22.38
N THR A 790 -10.96 -31.13 -22.68
CA THR A 790 -11.40 -32.33 -23.44
C THR A 790 -11.51 -32.07 -24.94
N ARG A 791 -11.45 -30.81 -25.35
CA ARG A 791 -11.52 -30.36 -26.77
C ARG A 791 -10.58 -29.16 -26.95
N LEU A 792 -10.28 -28.86 -28.22
CA LEU A 792 -9.55 -27.63 -28.54
C LEU A 792 -10.30 -26.41 -28.00
N PRO A 793 -9.56 -25.43 -27.45
CA PRO A 793 -10.19 -24.19 -26.98
C PRO A 793 -11.02 -23.50 -28.03
N GLU A 794 -12.22 -23.03 -27.65
CA GLU A 794 -13.07 -22.26 -28.55
C GLU A 794 -12.37 -20.97 -28.97
N GLY A 795 -12.44 -20.64 -30.26
CA GLY A 795 -11.84 -19.44 -30.83
C GLY A 795 -10.44 -19.63 -31.42
N ILE A 796 -9.77 -20.76 -31.14
CA ILE A 796 -8.40 -21.00 -31.62
C ILE A 796 -8.29 -20.96 -33.16
N GLY A 797 -9.30 -21.40 -33.86
CA GLY A 797 -9.35 -21.38 -35.33
C GLY A 797 -9.33 -19.96 -35.93
N ASN A 798 -9.62 -18.93 -35.16
CA ASN A 798 -9.62 -17.52 -35.58
C ASN A 798 -8.32 -16.80 -35.23
N MET A 799 -7.38 -17.48 -34.58
CA MET A 799 -6.12 -16.89 -34.12
C MET A 799 -5.03 -17.01 -35.20
N HIS A 800 -5.23 -16.34 -36.32
CA HIS A 800 -4.31 -16.45 -37.47
C HIS A 800 -2.89 -15.92 -37.23
N MET A 801 -2.70 -15.20 -36.14
CA MET A 801 -1.38 -14.67 -35.74
C MET A 801 -0.59 -15.63 -34.85
N LEU A 802 -1.18 -16.77 -34.47
CA LEU A 802 -0.58 -17.68 -33.49
C LEU A 802 0.71 -18.33 -34.02
N GLU A 803 1.78 -18.16 -33.26
CA GLU A 803 3.11 -18.68 -33.53
C GLU A 803 3.46 -19.87 -32.62
N THR A 804 2.94 -19.85 -31.38
CA THR A 804 3.20 -20.89 -30.37
C THR A 804 1.90 -21.33 -29.73
N LEU A 805 1.67 -22.65 -29.70
CA LEU A 805 0.52 -23.27 -29.04
C LEU A 805 1.01 -24.43 -28.17
N ARG A 806 0.81 -24.30 -26.84
CA ARG A 806 1.12 -25.32 -25.84
C ARG A 806 -0.14 -25.82 -25.18
N LEU A 807 -0.50 -27.07 -25.42
CA LEU A 807 -1.69 -27.73 -24.87
C LEU A 807 -1.36 -29.06 -24.22
N SER A 808 -0.09 -29.31 -23.89
CA SER A 808 0.35 -30.57 -23.29
C SER A 808 -0.41 -30.94 -22.02
N ASP A 809 -0.50 -32.21 -21.71
CA ASP A 809 -1.12 -32.77 -20.50
C ASP A 809 -2.58 -32.34 -20.30
N ASN A 810 -3.34 -32.39 -21.37
CA ASN A 810 -4.79 -32.23 -21.39
C ASN A 810 -5.50 -33.53 -21.79
N LEU A 811 -6.82 -33.53 -21.73
CA LEU A 811 -7.68 -34.67 -22.13
C LEU A 811 -8.25 -34.45 -23.54
N ILE A 812 -7.51 -33.81 -24.43
CA ILE A 812 -8.02 -33.37 -25.73
C ILE A 812 -8.15 -34.56 -26.67
N GLU A 813 -9.39 -34.77 -27.14
CA GLU A 813 -9.68 -35.66 -28.27
C GLU A 813 -10.03 -34.81 -29.51
N LEU A 814 -9.30 -35.00 -30.62
CA LEU A 814 -9.48 -34.22 -31.84
C LEU A 814 -10.65 -34.78 -32.70
N THR A 815 -11.58 -33.90 -33.01
CA THR A 815 -12.58 -34.14 -34.06
C THR A 815 -11.99 -33.74 -35.42
N ALA A 816 -12.66 -34.17 -36.50
CA ALA A 816 -12.29 -33.74 -37.86
C ALA A 816 -12.30 -32.21 -38.02
N ALA A 817 -13.24 -31.53 -37.36
CA ALA A 817 -13.32 -30.07 -37.36
C ALA A 817 -12.14 -29.42 -36.58
N ASP A 818 -11.66 -30.08 -35.54
CA ASP A 818 -10.50 -29.61 -34.76
C ASP A 818 -9.20 -29.72 -35.54
N VAL A 819 -9.03 -30.80 -36.30
CA VAL A 819 -7.90 -30.97 -37.21
C VAL A 819 -7.87 -29.84 -38.26
N GLU A 820 -9.04 -29.48 -38.84
CA GLU A 820 -9.15 -28.37 -39.79
C GLU A 820 -8.89 -27.01 -39.12
N ARG A 821 -9.32 -26.80 -37.89
CA ARG A 821 -9.03 -25.57 -37.13
C ARG A 821 -7.52 -25.41 -36.91
N LEU A 822 -6.83 -26.48 -36.48
CA LEU A 822 -5.39 -26.48 -36.32
C LEU A 822 -4.67 -26.22 -37.63
N ARG A 823 -5.11 -26.88 -38.72
CA ARG A 823 -4.54 -26.73 -40.06
C ARG A 823 -4.54 -25.28 -40.56
N ASN A 824 -5.51 -24.48 -40.14
CA ASN A 824 -5.63 -23.08 -40.54
C ASN A 824 -4.67 -22.13 -39.79
N LEU A 825 -3.93 -22.60 -38.79
CA LEU A 825 -2.91 -21.81 -38.06
C LEU A 825 -1.60 -21.74 -38.86
N THR A 826 -1.61 -21.02 -39.96
CA THR A 826 -0.55 -21.02 -40.99
C THR A 826 0.77 -20.36 -40.52
N ARG A 827 0.75 -19.57 -39.45
CA ARG A 827 1.92 -18.91 -38.85
C ARG A 827 2.56 -19.73 -37.72
N LEU A 828 1.96 -20.86 -37.34
CA LEU A 828 2.43 -21.66 -36.22
C LEU A 828 3.86 -22.13 -36.43
N GLU A 829 4.72 -21.83 -35.46
CA GLU A 829 6.10 -22.26 -35.40
C GLU A 829 6.31 -23.41 -34.42
N ASN A 830 5.54 -23.44 -33.33
CA ASN A 830 5.71 -24.41 -32.27
C ASN A 830 4.35 -24.93 -31.79
N LEU A 831 4.19 -26.26 -31.80
CA LEU A 831 2.99 -26.96 -31.36
C LEU A 831 3.35 -28.09 -30.42
N TRP A 832 2.83 -28.05 -29.18
CA TRP A 832 2.96 -29.08 -28.17
C TRP A 832 1.59 -29.61 -27.77
N LEU A 833 1.41 -30.92 -27.94
CA LEU A 833 0.20 -31.67 -27.59
C LEU A 833 0.51 -32.92 -26.77
N ASP A 834 1.69 -32.98 -26.16
CA ASP A 834 2.17 -34.11 -25.39
C ASP A 834 1.18 -34.54 -24.33
N GLY A 835 1.02 -35.83 -24.07
CA GLY A 835 0.13 -36.34 -23.03
C GLY A 835 -1.36 -36.14 -23.31
N CYS A 836 -1.77 -35.70 -24.50
CA CYS A 836 -3.18 -35.55 -24.89
C CYS A 836 -3.66 -36.80 -25.64
N PRO A 837 -4.80 -37.42 -25.26
CA PRO A 837 -5.37 -38.58 -25.97
C PRO A 837 -6.04 -38.13 -27.29
N LEU A 838 -5.24 -37.78 -28.30
CA LEU A 838 -5.73 -37.07 -29.50
C LEU A 838 -6.71 -37.88 -30.34
N GLY A 839 -6.62 -39.23 -30.37
CA GLY A 839 -7.47 -40.12 -31.15
C GLY A 839 -7.32 -40.01 -32.67
N ARG A 840 -6.86 -38.87 -33.17
CA ARG A 840 -6.59 -38.56 -34.59
C ARG A 840 -5.24 -37.86 -34.74
N SER A 841 -4.59 -38.09 -35.90
CA SER A 841 -3.33 -37.38 -36.20
C SER A 841 -3.63 -35.95 -36.65
N VAL A 842 -2.69 -35.04 -36.32
CA VAL A 842 -2.77 -33.61 -36.74
C VAL A 842 -2.45 -33.46 -38.22
N ASN A 843 -3.01 -32.46 -38.87
CA ASN A 843 -2.67 -32.09 -40.25
C ASN A 843 -1.83 -30.79 -40.26
N VAL A 844 -0.56 -30.91 -40.67
CA VAL A 844 0.42 -29.80 -40.65
C VAL A 844 0.76 -29.29 -42.07
N GLU A 845 -0.04 -29.65 -43.06
CA GLU A 845 0.21 -29.32 -44.49
C GLU A 845 0.29 -27.80 -44.73
N ARG A 846 -0.52 -26.99 -43.99
CA ARG A 846 -0.56 -25.53 -44.12
C ARG A 846 0.34 -24.77 -43.12
N MET A 847 1.20 -25.47 -42.39
CA MET A 847 2.10 -24.88 -41.39
C MET A 847 3.55 -24.84 -41.92
N PRO A 848 3.92 -23.95 -42.84
CA PRO A 848 5.26 -23.95 -43.46
C PRO A 848 6.34 -23.47 -42.49
N ARG A 849 5.99 -22.77 -41.42
CA ARG A 849 6.90 -22.19 -40.43
C ARG A 849 7.15 -23.09 -39.23
N LEU A 850 6.51 -24.28 -39.17
CA LEU A 850 6.58 -25.16 -38.03
C LEU A 850 8.02 -25.63 -37.78
N LYS A 851 8.56 -25.33 -36.62
CA LYS A 851 9.90 -25.65 -36.14
C LYS A 851 9.89 -26.78 -35.11
N ILE A 852 8.83 -26.79 -34.25
CA ILE A 852 8.68 -27.83 -33.22
C ILE A 852 7.27 -28.39 -33.30
N LEU A 853 7.18 -29.73 -33.39
CA LEU A 853 5.95 -30.50 -33.26
C LEU A 853 6.17 -31.59 -32.23
N SER A 854 5.56 -31.47 -31.06
CA SER A 854 5.67 -32.47 -29.99
C SER A 854 4.31 -33.15 -29.80
N LEU A 855 4.29 -34.45 -29.98
CA LEU A 855 3.14 -35.34 -29.92
C LEU A 855 3.46 -36.57 -29.06
N ASN A 856 4.33 -36.45 -28.08
CA ASN A 856 4.74 -37.53 -27.20
C ASN A 856 3.54 -38.06 -26.39
N ASN A 857 3.38 -39.37 -26.33
CA ASN A 857 2.33 -40.02 -25.53
C ASN A 857 0.91 -39.52 -25.87
N THR A 858 0.55 -39.44 -27.16
CA THR A 858 -0.77 -38.95 -27.63
C THR A 858 -1.71 -40.04 -28.12
N GLY A 859 -1.26 -41.30 -28.17
CA GLY A 859 -2.01 -42.44 -28.60
C GLY A 859 -2.30 -42.46 -30.11
N ILE A 860 -1.62 -41.63 -30.90
CA ILE A 860 -1.77 -41.67 -32.39
C ILE A 860 -1.08 -42.89 -32.97
N ASN A 861 -1.64 -43.46 -34.01
CA ASN A 861 -1.17 -44.67 -34.68
C ASN A 861 -0.49 -44.41 -36.04
N GLY A 862 -0.45 -43.16 -36.47
CA GLY A 862 0.11 -42.73 -37.74
C GLY A 862 0.81 -41.39 -37.69
N TRP A 863 1.58 -41.08 -38.69
CA TRP A 863 2.33 -39.83 -38.81
C TRP A 863 1.39 -38.64 -39.06
N PRO A 864 1.81 -37.41 -38.67
CA PRO A 864 1.10 -36.19 -38.96
C PRO A 864 0.88 -36.00 -40.46
N GLU A 865 -0.39 -35.72 -40.84
CA GLU A 865 -0.73 -35.52 -42.24
C GLU A 865 0.03 -34.30 -42.81
N GLY A 866 0.52 -34.42 -44.03
CA GLY A 866 1.19 -33.30 -44.70
C GLY A 866 2.60 -33.00 -44.23
N ILE A 867 3.16 -33.78 -43.28
CA ILE A 867 4.51 -33.53 -42.71
C ILE A 867 5.57 -33.50 -43.80
N PHE A 868 5.50 -34.41 -44.80
CA PHE A 868 6.47 -34.55 -45.90
C PHE A 868 6.05 -33.80 -47.19
N LYS A 869 4.90 -33.11 -47.22
CA LYS A 869 4.44 -32.42 -48.44
C LYS A 869 5.19 -31.11 -48.74
N LYS A 870 5.77 -30.50 -47.73
CA LYS A 870 6.50 -29.23 -47.85
C LYS A 870 7.82 -29.30 -47.11
N ARG A 871 8.85 -28.58 -47.63
CA ARG A 871 10.14 -28.43 -46.93
C ARG A 871 9.92 -27.71 -45.58
N ARG A 872 10.50 -28.31 -44.53
CA ARG A 872 10.45 -27.74 -43.17
C ARG A 872 11.63 -26.81 -42.93
N PRO A 873 11.52 -25.86 -42.01
CA PRO A 873 12.64 -25.01 -41.60
C PRO A 873 13.82 -25.85 -41.12
N ARG A 874 15.05 -25.31 -41.28
CA ARG A 874 16.25 -25.95 -40.67
C ARG A 874 16.08 -26.10 -39.18
N GLY A 875 16.44 -27.26 -38.60
CA GLY A 875 16.25 -27.54 -37.18
C GLY A 875 14.79 -27.88 -36.80
N PHE A 876 13.98 -28.32 -37.78
CA PHE A 876 12.64 -28.85 -37.46
C PHE A 876 12.79 -30.08 -36.54
N PHE A 877 12.07 -30.02 -35.41
CA PHE A 877 12.04 -31.05 -34.38
C PHE A 877 10.67 -31.71 -34.35
N LEU A 878 10.60 -33.03 -34.44
CA LEU A 878 9.41 -33.84 -34.32
C LEU A 878 9.59 -34.84 -33.18
N ASP A 879 8.80 -34.76 -32.13
CA ASP A 879 8.72 -35.77 -31.08
C ASP A 879 7.40 -36.53 -31.18
N MET A 880 7.50 -37.85 -31.35
CA MET A 880 6.38 -38.78 -31.40
C MET A 880 6.59 -39.98 -30.49
N GLN A 881 7.48 -39.89 -29.51
CA GLN A 881 7.80 -40.96 -28.57
C GLN A 881 6.53 -41.49 -27.87
N ALA A 882 6.58 -42.69 -27.35
CA ALA A 882 5.48 -43.31 -26.59
C ALA A 882 4.14 -43.39 -27.34
N ASN A 883 4.15 -43.46 -28.66
CA ASN A 883 2.94 -43.64 -29.47
C ASN A 883 2.93 -45.02 -30.17
N PRO A 884 1.75 -45.65 -30.35
CA PRO A 884 1.60 -46.95 -31.02
C PRO A 884 1.70 -46.82 -32.55
N ILE A 885 2.78 -46.25 -33.09
CA ILE A 885 2.94 -46.01 -34.51
C ILE A 885 3.11 -47.34 -35.26
N SER A 886 2.08 -47.71 -36.04
CA SER A 886 2.04 -48.97 -36.79
C SER A 886 2.23 -48.78 -38.29
N ARG A 887 2.17 -47.56 -38.79
CA ARG A 887 2.23 -47.26 -40.25
C ARG A 887 3.49 -46.44 -40.56
N ILE A 888 4.33 -47.00 -41.39
CA ILE A 888 5.51 -46.30 -41.94
C ILE A 888 4.99 -45.30 -43.00
N PRO A 889 5.46 -44.02 -42.97
CA PRO A 889 5.01 -43.00 -43.92
C PRO A 889 5.49 -43.40 -45.33
N GLN A 890 4.61 -43.28 -46.34
CA GLN A 890 5.04 -43.41 -47.76
C GLN A 890 5.78 -42.12 -48.14
N VAL A 891 7.13 -42.18 -48.16
CA VAL A 891 7.98 -41.05 -48.53
C VAL A 891 8.45 -41.22 -49.95
N THR A 892 8.15 -40.28 -50.82
CA THR A 892 8.74 -40.24 -52.17
C THR A 892 10.20 -39.86 -52.05
N ALA A 893 11.10 -40.68 -52.55
CA ALA A 893 12.54 -40.55 -52.37
C ALA A 893 13.07 -39.19 -52.82
N GLY A 894 13.57 -38.40 -51.87
CA GLY A 894 14.30 -37.15 -52.07
C GLY A 894 15.28 -36.93 -50.94
N PRO A 895 16.45 -36.28 -51.18
CA PRO A 895 17.52 -36.15 -50.16
C PRO A 895 17.10 -35.39 -48.92
N ASP A 896 16.16 -34.50 -49.00
CA ASP A 896 15.67 -33.69 -47.86
C ASP A 896 14.67 -34.46 -46.96
N GLN A 897 14.09 -35.53 -47.49
CA GLN A 897 13.05 -36.33 -46.83
C GLN A 897 13.67 -37.51 -46.08
N ALA A 898 14.82 -38.04 -46.60
CA ALA A 898 15.57 -39.09 -45.94
C ALA A 898 16.20 -38.62 -44.60
N LEU A 899 16.62 -37.35 -44.52
CA LEU A 899 17.14 -36.73 -43.31
C LEU A 899 16.09 -36.52 -42.22
N LEU A 900 14.82 -36.43 -42.56
CA LEU A 900 13.70 -36.27 -41.60
C LEU A 900 13.25 -37.62 -41.01
N VAL A 901 13.56 -38.71 -41.66
CA VAL A 901 13.16 -40.05 -41.22
C VAL A 901 14.31 -40.78 -40.51
N ALA A 902 15.56 -40.37 -40.72
CA ALA A 902 16.77 -40.86 -40.01
C ALA A 902 16.91 -40.17 -38.66
#